data_106dff0769c138f0fe8d6ec03b81248f
#
_entry.id   106dff0769c138f0fe8d6ec03b81248f
#
_cell.length_a   1.000
_cell.length_b   1.000
_cell.length_c   1.000
_cell.angle_alpha   90.00
_cell.angle_beta   90.00
_cell.angle_gamma   90.00
#
_symmetry.space_group_name_H-M   'P 1'
#
loop_
_entity.id
_entity.type
_entity.pdbx_description
1 polymer ?
#
loop_
_entity_poly.entity_id
_entity_poly.type
_entity_poly.pdbx_seq_one_letter_code
_entity_poly.pdbx_strand_id
1 'polypeptide(L)'
;MEKNRIRPIKTGKSFRMSYSRQKEVLEMPNLIEVQKDSYQWFLDEGLKEVFDDISPIADYSGHLSLEFVDFTLCEDDVKYTIDECKERDATYAAPLKVRVRLHNKETDEINEHEIFMGDLPLMTKTGTFVINGAERVIVSQLVRSPGIYYGIAHDKLGKKLYSSTVIPNRGAWLEYETDSNDVFYVRVDRTRKVPITVLIRALGIGTNAEIVDLFGEEPKILASFTKDTAESYQEGLLELYKKIRPGEPLAVDSAESLINSMFFDPRRYDLAKVGRYKFNKKLMLKNRIAGCILAEDAVSQLTGEIVAEKGTKITRELADKIQNNAVPYLWVEGEDEERNIKILSNMMVDFQAVTDIDPEEVGVTEQVYYPVLAGIIEESAGDIEEMKALIKRDIHDLIPKHITKEDILASINYNMHLEYGMGTDDDIDHLGNRRIRAVGELLQNQYRIGLSRLERVVRERMTTQDQEGISPQSLINIKPVTAAVKEFFGSSQLSQFMDQNNPLGELTHKRRLSALGPGGLSRDRAGFEVRDVHYSHYGRMCPIETPEGPNIGLINSLATYARINQYGFVEAPYRWIDKSDPENPVVTEKVVYMTADEEDNYHVAQANTPLDEEGHFIHKNVSGRYREETQEYERSKFDYMDVSPKMVFSVATALIPFLENDDANRALMGSNMQRQAVPLLTTEAPVVGTGMEVKAAVDSGVCVVAERAGTVESSTSKEIVVREEDGKKTSYKLTKFQRSNQSNCYNQRPIVNKGDVVAAGQVIADGPSTSGGEMALGKNPLIGFMTWEGYNYEDAVLLSERLVQDDVYTSVHIEEYEAEARDTKLGPEEITRDIPGVGDDALKDLDERGIIRIGAEVRAGDILVGKVTPKGETELTAEERLLRAIFGEKAREVRDTSLKVPHGEYGIVVDAKVFTRENGDDLNPGVNELVRCYI
;
A
#
# COMPACT_ATOMS: atom_id res chain seq x y z
N MET A 1 38.89 19.19 21.02
CA MET A 1 37.58 19.02 21.78
C MET A 1 36.73 20.25 21.56
N GLU A 2 35.90 20.21 20.54
CA GLU A 2 34.91 21.29 20.34
C GLU A 2 33.87 21.22 21.46
N LYS A 3 33.75 22.33 22.16
CA LYS A 3 32.72 22.52 23.16
C LYS A 3 31.35 22.28 22.50
N ASN A 4 30.58 21.30 23.01
CA ASN A 4 29.18 21.13 22.69
C ASN A 4 28.46 22.49 22.79
N ARG A 5 28.26 23.15 21.66
CA ARG A 5 27.53 24.41 21.64
C ARG A 5 26.06 24.10 21.64
N ILE A 6 25.44 24.23 22.82
CA ILE A 6 23.99 24.25 22.97
C ILE A 6 23.49 25.46 22.16
N ARG A 7 22.58 25.24 21.23
CA ARG A 7 22.06 26.30 20.35
C ARG A 7 20.54 26.39 20.45
N PRO A 8 19.99 27.59 20.45
CA PRO A 8 18.55 27.76 20.37
C PRO A 8 18.06 27.42 18.97
N ILE A 9 17.01 26.61 18.88
CA ILE A 9 16.32 26.27 17.65
C ILE A 9 14.88 26.77 17.78
N LYS A 10 14.38 27.51 16.76
CA LYS A 10 13.01 27.95 16.74
C LYS A 10 12.10 26.75 16.42
N THR A 11 11.25 26.40 17.37
CA THR A 11 10.24 25.35 17.23
C THR A 11 8.87 25.96 17.44
N GLY A 12 8.07 26.03 16.35
CA GLY A 12 6.77 26.69 16.40
C GLY A 12 6.90 28.15 16.84
N LYS A 13 6.21 28.53 17.89
CA LYS A 13 6.21 29.91 18.45
C LYS A 13 7.34 30.17 19.46
N SER A 14 7.92 29.12 20.02
CA SER A 14 8.94 29.17 21.05
C SER A 14 10.31 28.69 20.58
N PHE A 15 11.35 28.94 21.40
CA PHE A 15 12.70 28.45 21.16
C PHE A 15 13.00 27.26 22.08
N ARG A 16 13.58 26.21 21.51
CA ARG A 16 14.14 25.09 22.29
C ARG A 16 15.65 25.10 22.22
N MET A 17 16.30 24.71 23.30
CA MET A 17 17.74 24.52 23.33
C MET A 17 18.09 23.15 22.79
N SER A 18 18.79 23.10 21.67
CA SER A 18 19.22 21.84 21.03
C SER A 18 20.53 21.35 21.62
N TYR A 19 20.53 20.10 22.12
CA TYR A 19 21.72 19.38 22.58
C TYR A 19 22.27 18.43 21.54
N SER A 20 21.72 18.44 20.32
CA SER A 20 22.12 17.55 19.23
C SER A 20 23.59 17.75 18.87
N ARG A 21 24.32 16.62 18.81
CA ARG A 21 25.74 16.57 18.40
C ARG A 21 25.92 16.33 16.92
N GLN A 22 24.83 15.93 16.24
CA GLN A 22 24.87 15.58 14.83
C GLN A 22 24.31 16.70 13.96
N LYS A 23 24.95 16.90 12.80
CA LYS A 23 24.45 17.79 11.77
C LYS A 23 23.36 17.07 10.99
N GLU A 24 22.23 17.70 10.77
CA GLU A 24 21.19 17.20 9.88
C GLU A 24 21.69 17.26 8.42
N VAL A 25 21.77 16.10 7.76
CA VAL A 25 22.25 15.99 6.38
C VAL A 25 21.08 15.94 5.40
N LEU A 26 20.02 15.27 5.78
CA LEU A 26 18.81 15.09 4.97
C LEU A 26 17.60 15.56 5.77
N GLU A 27 16.81 16.42 5.16
CA GLU A 27 15.51 16.80 5.72
C GLU A 27 14.56 15.59 5.66
N MET A 28 13.83 15.37 6.75
CA MET A 28 12.86 14.27 6.82
C MET A 28 11.75 14.49 5.80
N PRO A 29 11.38 13.48 4.99
CA PRO A 29 10.30 13.62 4.01
C PRO A 29 8.95 13.84 4.70
N ASN A 30 7.95 14.29 3.94
CA ASN A 30 6.58 14.39 4.44
C ASN A 30 6.10 13.00 4.88
N LEU A 31 5.65 12.89 6.13
CA LEU A 31 5.35 11.60 6.74
C LEU A 31 4.11 10.90 6.16
N ILE A 32 3.21 11.61 5.48
CA ILE A 32 2.03 11.03 4.81
C ILE A 32 2.20 10.84 3.30
N GLU A 33 3.39 11.04 2.77
CA GLU A 33 3.71 10.98 1.35
C GLU A 33 3.40 9.60 0.74
N VAL A 34 3.57 8.53 1.50
CA VAL A 34 3.25 7.16 1.08
C VAL A 34 1.80 7.05 0.57
N GLN A 35 0.85 7.59 1.31
CA GLN A 35 -0.57 7.58 0.93
C GLN A 35 -0.83 8.49 -0.27
N LYS A 36 -0.36 9.72 -0.23
CA LYS A 36 -0.59 10.72 -1.28
C LYS A 36 0.02 10.31 -2.61
N ASP A 37 1.26 9.87 -2.61
CA ASP A 37 1.97 9.49 -3.83
C ASP A 37 1.35 8.25 -4.47
N SER A 38 0.94 7.29 -3.70
CA SER A 38 0.28 6.09 -4.20
C SER A 38 -1.07 6.39 -4.86
N TYR A 39 -1.88 7.24 -4.24
CA TYR A 39 -3.17 7.64 -4.81
C TYR A 39 -3.00 8.50 -6.07
N GLN A 40 -2.02 9.40 -6.09
CA GLN A 40 -1.70 10.21 -7.26
C GLN A 40 -1.22 9.34 -8.43
N TRP A 41 -0.37 8.35 -8.16
CA TRP A 41 0.02 7.35 -9.17
C TRP A 41 -1.18 6.61 -9.74
N PHE A 42 -2.14 6.23 -8.90
CA PHE A 42 -3.38 5.58 -9.35
C PHE A 42 -4.18 6.47 -10.30
N LEU A 43 -4.30 7.77 -9.99
CA LEU A 43 -5.01 8.71 -10.85
C LEU A 43 -4.28 8.99 -12.17
N ASP A 44 -2.95 9.10 -12.13
CA ASP A 44 -2.14 9.46 -13.30
C ASP A 44 -1.86 8.27 -14.22
N GLU A 45 -1.53 7.12 -13.68
CA GLU A 45 -1.06 5.96 -14.43
C GLU A 45 -1.89 4.69 -14.21
N GLY A 46 -2.32 4.44 -12.98
CA GLY A 46 -2.99 3.18 -12.62
C GLY A 46 -4.31 2.94 -13.33
N LEU A 47 -5.17 3.94 -13.44
CA LEU A 47 -6.44 3.85 -14.17
C LEU A 47 -6.20 3.65 -15.67
N LYS A 48 -5.24 4.35 -16.23
CA LYS A 48 -4.89 4.23 -17.63
C LYS A 48 -4.41 2.83 -17.97
N GLU A 49 -3.56 2.25 -17.16
CA GLU A 49 -3.09 0.86 -17.34
C GLU A 49 -4.26 -0.14 -17.37
N VAL A 50 -5.21 0.00 -16.45
CA VAL A 50 -6.35 -0.91 -16.36
C VAL A 50 -7.27 -0.78 -17.57
N PHE A 51 -7.54 0.45 -18.03
CA PHE A 51 -8.35 0.66 -19.22
C PHE A 51 -7.64 0.16 -20.48
N ASP A 52 -6.34 0.37 -20.61
CA ASP A 52 -5.54 -0.10 -21.75
C ASP A 52 -5.47 -1.64 -21.80
N ASP A 53 -5.39 -2.30 -20.65
CA ASP A 53 -5.36 -3.77 -20.56
C ASP A 53 -6.67 -4.43 -21.02
N ILE A 54 -7.78 -3.75 -20.84
CA ILE A 54 -9.10 -4.28 -21.22
C ILE A 54 -9.45 -3.90 -22.66
N SER A 55 -8.99 -2.74 -23.12
CA SER A 55 -9.26 -2.26 -24.46
C SER A 55 -8.42 -2.99 -25.53
N PRO A 56 -8.94 -3.31 -26.73
CA PRO A 56 -10.35 -3.25 -27.13
C PRO A 56 -11.16 -4.48 -26.71
N ILE A 57 -12.46 -4.29 -26.47
CA ILE A 57 -13.40 -5.40 -26.25
C ILE A 57 -14.06 -5.73 -27.58
N ALA A 58 -13.76 -6.90 -28.10
CA ALA A 58 -14.34 -7.39 -29.35
C ALA A 58 -15.38 -8.49 -29.09
N ASP A 59 -16.38 -8.61 -29.98
CA ASP A 59 -17.30 -9.73 -29.94
C ASP A 59 -16.62 -11.03 -30.44
N TYR A 60 -17.29 -12.18 -30.32
CA TYR A 60 -16.76 -13.46 -30.76
C TYR A 60 -16.53 -13.55 -32.29
N SER A 61 -17.30 -12.78 -33.07
CA SER A 61 -17.17 -12.72 -34.56
C SER A 61 -16.19 -11.62 -35.01
N GLY A 62 -15.75 -10.73 -34.14
CA GLY A 62 -14.82 -9.64 -34.44
C GLY A 62 -15.42 -8.46 -35.23
N HIS A 63 -16.75 -8.41 -35.40
CA HIS A 63 -17.43 -7.33 -36.13
C HIS A 63 -17.61 -6.05 -35.32
N LEU A 64 -17.77 -6.13 -33.99
CA LEU A 64 -17.90 -5.00 -33.09
C LEU A 64 -16.67 -4.91 -32.22
N SER A 65 -16.16 -3.70 -32.05
CA SER A 65 -15.02 -3.41 -31.18
C SER A 65 -15.32 -2.18 -30.33
N LEU A 66 -15.23 -2.34 -29.03
CA LEU A 66 -15.39 -1.25 -28.06
C LEU A 66 -14.03 -0.88 -27.49
N GLU A 67 -13.64 0.36 -27.63
CA GLU A 67 -12.35 0.90 -27.18
C GLU A 67 -12.54 2.00 -26.16
N PHE A 68 -11.80 1.93 -25.06
CA PHE A 68 -11.71 3.01 -24.10
C PHE A 68 -10.58 3.96 -24.51
N VAL A 69 -10.94 5.20 -24.90
CA VAL A 69 -9.99 6.15 -25.45
C VAL A 69 -9.25 6.91 -24.36
N ASP A 70 -9.99 7.56 -23.47
CA ASP A 70 -9.45 8.28 -22.32
C ASP A 70 -10.50 8.40 -21.20
N PHE A 71 -10.10 9.00 -20.10
CA PHE A 71 -10.99 9.26 -18.98
C PHE A 71 -10.73 10.65 -18.40
N THR A 72 -11.74 11.20 -17.72
CA THR A 72 -11.65 12.48 -17.02
C THR A 72 -12.27 12.32 -15.63
N LEU A 73 -11.51 12.69 -14.60
CA LEU A 73 -12.04 12.77 -13.24
C LEU A 73 -12.51 14.21 -12.99
N CYS A 74 -13.81 14.37 -12.77
CA CYS A 74 -14.43 15.69 -12.58
C CYS A 74 -14.34 16.12 -11.10
N GLU A 75 -13.16 16.54 -10.66
CA GLU A 75 -12.91 16.96 -9.27
C GLU A 75 -13.72 18.21 -8.86
N ASP A 76 -14.08 19.06 -9.83
CA ASP A 76 -14.88 20.27 -9.57
C ASP A 76 -16.36 19.98 -9.38
N ASP A 77 -16.85 18.83 -9.81
CA ASP A 77 -18.25 18.41 -9.72
C ASP A 77 -18.56 17.55 -8.48
N VAL A 78 -17.83 17.75 -7.41
CA VAL A 78 -18.06 17.06 -6.15
C VAL A 78 -19.41 17.49 -5.56
N LYS A 79 -20.27 16.53 -5.25
CA LYS A 79 -21.62 16.80 -4.76
C LYS A 79 -21.64 17.49 -3.39
N TYR A 80 -20.74 17.06 -2.49
CA TYR A 80 -20.64 17.59 -1.13
C TYR A 80 -19.18 17.85 -0.77
N THR A 81 -18.93 18.85 0.06
CA THR A 81 -17.61 19.08 0.68
C THR A 81 -17.33 18.01 1.73
N ILE A 82 -16.10 17.94 2.23
CA ILE A 82 -15.71 16.97 3.26
C ILE A 82 -16.56 17.09 4.52
N ASP A 83 -16.80 18.32 4.98
CA ASP A 83 -17.63 18.58 6.18
C ASP A 83 -19.09 18.17 5.96
N GLU A 84 -19.64 18.51 4.79
CA GLU A 84 -21.01 18.08 4.41
C GLU A 84 -21.14 16.58 4.29
N CYS A 85 -20.12 15.86 3.78
CA CYS A 85 -20.12 14.41 3.72
C CYS A 85 -20.13 13.78 5.12
N LYS A 86 -19.40 14.34 6.05
CA LYS A 86 -19.39 13.87 7.45
C LYS A 86 -20.75 14.09 8.14
N GLU A 87 -21.37 15.20 7.85
CA GLU A 87 -22.71 15.53 8.40
C GLU A 87 -23.81 14.64 7.84
N ARG A 88 -23.76 14.33 6.53
CA ARG A 88 -24.82 13.64 5.80
C ARG A 88 -24.60 12.13 5.62
N ASP A 89 -23.56 11.55 6.22
CA ASP A 89 -23.15 10.17 5.98
C ASP A 89 -22.94 9.86 4.49
N ALA A 90 -22.39 10.81 3.76
CA ALA A 90 -22.09 10.68 2.35
C ALA A 90 -20.61 10.33 2.12
N THR A 91 -20.31 9.86 0.93
CA THR A 91 -18.93 9.58 0.50
C THR A 91 -18.39 10.77 -0.28
N TYR A 92 -17.19 11.23 0.08
CA TYR A 92 -16.49 12.27 -0.65
C TYR A 92 -15.89 11.67 -1.92
N ALA A 93 -16.57 11.90 -3.04
CA ALA A 93 -16.23 11.29 -4.33
C ALA A 93 -16.50 12.26 -5.48
N ALA A 94 -15.79 12.05 -6.59
CA ALA A 94 -15.97 12.80 -7.82
C ALA A 94 -16.40 11.89 -8.97
N PRO A 95 -17.22 12.38 -9.93
CA PRO A 95 -17.62 11.60 -11.08
C PRO A 95 -16.44 11.28 -11.99
N LEU A 96 -16.34 10.02 -12.40
CA LEU A 96 -15.37 9.56 -13.41
C LEU A 96 -16.11 9.36 -14.73
N LYS A 97 -15.68 10.06 -15.77
CA LYS A 97 -16.23 9.95 -17.11
C LYS A 97 -15.18 9.39 -18.05
N VAL A 98 -15.60 8.39 -18.83
CA VAL A 98 -14.73 7.69 -19.77
C VAL A 98 -15.25 7.88 -21.19
N ARG A 99 -14.37 8.29 -22.09
CA ARG A 99 -14.70 8.39 -23.50
C ARG A 99 -14.50 7.04 -24.17
N VAL A 100 -15.57 6.52 -24.76
CA VAL A 100 -15.64 5.19 -25.34
C VAL A 100 -15.96 5.28 -26.81
N ARG A 101 -15.26 4.49 -27.62
CA ARG A 101 -15.45 4.40 -29.05
C ARG A 101 -15.92 3.01 -29.45
N LEU A 102 -17.08 2.94 -30.10
CA LEU A 102 -17.60 1.71 -30.69
C LEU A 102 -17.35 1.73 -32.20
N HIS A 103 -16.59 0.77 -32.69
CA HIS A 103 -16.33 0.58 -34.12
C HIS A 103 -17.10 -0.64 -34.63
N ASN A 104 -18.02 -0.41 -35.57
CA ASN A 104 -18.69 -1.48 -36.29
C ASN A 104 -17.98 -1.70 -37.64
N LYS A 105 -17.27 -2.82 -37.77
CA LYS A 105 -16.47 -3.14 -38.96
C LYS A 105 -17.32 -3.47 -40.18
N GLU A 106 -18.57 -3.90 -40.02
CA GLU A 106 -19.46 -4.21 -41.13
C GLU A 106 -19.97 -2.95 -41.83
N THR A 107 -20.34 -1.91 -41.04
CA THR A 107 -20.90 -0.66 -41.55
C THR A 107 -19.91 0.48 -41.60
N ASP A 108 -18.67 0.26 -41.10
CA ASP A 108 -17.64 1.30 -40.94
C ASP A 108 -18.11 2.51 -40.12
N GLU A 109 -19.07 2.33 -39.27
CA GLU A 109 -19.53 3.37 -38.33
C GLU A 109 -18.66 3.42 -37.05
N ILE A 110 -18.29 4.62 -36.64
CA ILE A 110 -17.58 4.90 -35.43
C ILE A 110 -18.45 5.80 -34.55
N ASN A 111 -18.89 5.29 -33.39
CA ASN A 111 -19.65 6.04 -32.41
C ASN A 111 -18.76 6.34 -31.21
N GLU A 112 -18.66 7.59 -30.85
CA GLU A 112 -17.87 8.03 -29.71
C GLU A 112 -18.79 8.72 -28.69
N HIS A 113 -18.78 8.24 -27.45
CA HIS A 113 -19.59 8.77 -26.36
C HIS A 113 -18.78 8.89 -25.09
N GLU A 114 -19.13 9.88 -24.28
CA GLU A 114 -18.63 10.02 -22.92
C GLU A 114 -19.58 9.33 -21.96
N ILE A 115 -19.09 8.34 -21.22
CA ILE A 115 -19.90 7.52 -20.30
C ILE A 115 -19.49 7.79 -18.87
N PHE A 116 -20.49 8.00 -18.01
CA PHE A 116 -20.30 8.06 -16.57
C PHE A 116 -19.97 6.67 -16.02
N MET A 117 -18.77 6.52 -15.43
CA MET A 117 -18.26 5.24 -14.93
C MET A 117 -18.45 5.09 -13.41
N GLY A 118 -19.23 5.96 -12.78
CA GLY A 118 -19.45 5.97 -11.34
C GLY A 118 -18.63 7.04 -10.62
N ASP A 119 -18.85 7.14 -9.31
CA ASP A 119 -18.11 8.05 -8.46
C ASP A 119 -16.87 7.37 -7.90
N LEU A 120 -15.72 8.02 -8.04
CA LEU A 120 -14.47 7.56 -7.48
C LEU A 120 -14.21 8.31 -6.17
N PRO A 121 -14.08 7.63 -5.03
CA PRO A 121 -13.72 8.29 -3.78
C PRO A 121 -12.40 9.02 -3.88
N LEU A 122 -12.39 10.27 -3.40
CA LEU A 122 -11.22 11.13 -3.42
C LEU A 122 -10.48 11.11 -2.09
N MET A 123 -9.16 11.13 -2.16
CA MET A 123 -8.30 11.28 -0.98
C MET A 123 -8.30 12.73 -0.51
N THR A 124 -8.46 12.93 0.79
CA THR A 124 -8.34 14.25 1.42
C THR A 124 -6.88 14.71 1.46
N LYS A 125 -6.65 15.97 1.77
CA LYS A 125 -5.29 16.54 1.91
C LYS A 125 -4.44 15.83 2.98
N THR A 126 -5.11 15.17 3.94
CA THR A 126 -4.45 14.45 5.03
C THR A 126 -4.24 12.97 4.75
N GLY A 127 -4.55 12.48 3.55
CA GLY A 127 -4.33 11.09 3.16
C GLY A 127 -5.44 10.12 3.58
N THR A 128 -6.63 10.62 3.88
CA THR A 128 -7.78 9.81 4.31
C THR A 128 -8.90 9.81 3.28
N PHE A 129 -9.84 8.87 3.43
CA PHE A 129 -11.05 8.81 2.62
C PHE A 129 -12.28 9.00 3.53
N VAL A 130 -13.25 9.77 3.08
CA VAL A 130 -14.53 9.90 3.78
C VAL A 130 -15.53 8.98 3.12
N ILE A 131 -15.84 7.88 3.77
CA ILE A 131 -16.77 6.85 3.28
C ILE A 131 -17.96 6.75 4.23
N ASN A 132 -19.15 7.03 3.71
CA ASN A 132 -20.39 7.05 4.50
C ASN A 132 -20.29 7.94 5.76
N GLY A 133 -19.62 9.07 5.62
CA GLY A 133 -19.45 10.06 6.69
C GLY A 133 -18.35 9.79 7.70
N ALA A 134 -17.68 8.64 7.62
CA ALA A 134 -16.56 8.28 8.50
C ALA A 134 -15.23 8.39 7.77
N GLU A 135 -14.22 8.98 8.40
CA GLU A 135 -12.87 8.97 7.86
C GLU A 135 -12.24 7.59 7.99
N ARG A 136 -11.72 7.10 6.88
CA ARG A 136 -11.06 5.79 6.79
C ARG A 136 -9.67 5.91 6.20
N VAL A 137 -8.80 5.02 6.62
CA VAL A 137 -7.45 4.87 6.11
C VAL A 137 -7.31 3.52 5.44
N ILE A 138 -6.76 3.51 4.25
CA ILE A 138 -6.38 2.28 3.56
C ILE A 138 -4.97 1.92 3.98
N VAL A 139 -4.84 0.88 4.76
CA VAL A 139 -3.55 0.40 5.28
C VAL A 139 -2.76 -0.28 4.17
N SER A 140 -1.48 0.05 4.04
CA SER A 140 -0.58 -0.61 3.10
C SER A 140 -0.36 -2.08 3.49
N GLN A 141 -0.32 -2.95 2.51
CA GLN A 141 -0.16 -4.39 2.71
C GLN A 141 1.25 -4.83 2.35
N LEU A 142 1.86 -5.61 3.22
CA LEU A 142 3.16 -6.23 2.98
C LEU A 142 2.95 -7.64 2.45
N VAL A 143 3.37 -7.88 1.21
CA VAL A 143 3.17 -9.14 0.51
C VAL A 143 4.47 -9.66 -0.08
N ARG A 144 4.51 -10.95 -0.35
CA ARG A 144 5.60 -11.57 -1.08
C ARG A 144 5.61 -11.06 -2.52
N SER A 145 6.76 -10.58 -3.00
CA SER A 145 6.90 -10.07 -4.36
C SER A 145 6.69 -11.19 -5.40
N PRO A 146 6.04 -10.92 -6.54
CA PRO A 146 6.10 -11.81 -7.67
C PRO A 146 7.55 -12.04 -8.09
N GLY A 147 7.90 -13.26 -8.45
CA GLY A 147 9.26 -13.62 -8.84
C GLY A 147 9.54 -15.10 -8.71
N ILE A 148 10.80 -15.46 -8.76
CA ILE A 148 11.26 -16.83 -8.58
C ILE A 148 12.03 -16.95 -7.27
N TYR A 149 11.67 -17.95 -6.47
CA TYR A 149 12.28 -18.19 -5.16
C TYR A 149 12.88 -19.58 -5.13
N TYR A 150 14.13 -19.67 -4.72
CA TYR A 150 14.86 -20.92 -4.58
C TYR A 150 15.08 -21.26 -3.12
N GLY A 151 14.88 -22.51 -2.77
CA GLY A 151 15.08 -23.00 -1.40
C GLY A 151 15.87 -24.28 -1.37
N ILE A 152 16.56 -24.52 -0.25
CA ILE A 152 17.31 -25.72 0.02
C ILE A 152 16.71 -26.38 1.24
N ALA A 153 16.24 -27.61 1.10
CA ALA A 153 15.75 -28.43 2.20
C ALA A 153 16.66 -29.64 2.39
N HIS A 154 16.65 -30.24 3.56
CA HIS A 154 17.36 -31.46 3.86
C HIS A 154 16.36 -32.60 4.06
N ASP A 155 16.65 -33.78 3.48
CA ASP A 155 15.85 -34.96 3.70
C ASP A 155 16.19 -35.62 5.06
N LYS A 156 15.54 -36.75 5.37
CA LYS A 156 15.79 -37.48 6.61
C LYS A 156 17.23 -38.03 6.73
N LEU A 157 17.91 -38.20 5.60
CA LEU A 157 19.30 -38.68 5.51
C LEU A 157 20.32 -37.53 5.45
N GLY A 158 19.87 -36.28 5.47
CA GLY A 158 20.75 -35.10 5.38
C GLY A 158 21.13 -34.67 3.97
N LYS A 159 20.59 -35.31 2.93
CA LYS A 159 20.84 -34.91 1.54
C LYS A 159 20.14 -33.60 1.24
N LYS A 160 20.83 -32.66 0.57
CA LYS A 160 20.25 -31.39 0.12
C LYS A 160 19.27 -31.59 -1.03
N LEU A 161 18.06 -31.14 -0.83
CA LEU A 161 17.01 -31.10 -1.85
C LEU A 161 16.75 -29.66 -2.25
N TYR A 162 16.74 -29.41 -3.54
CA TYR A 162 16.56 -28.07 -4.10
C TYR A 162 15.15 -27.93 -4.62
N SER A 163 14.51 -26.84 -4.21
CA SER A 163 13.17 -26.50 -4.64
C SER A 163 13.09 -25.08 -5.13
N SER A 164 12.13 -24.77 -5.97
CA SER A 164 11.87 -23.43 -6.39
C SER A 164 10.38 -23.21 -6.62
N THR A 165 9.96 -21.95 -6.52
CA THR A 165 8.58 -21.55 -6.75
C THR A 165 8.57 -20.32 -7.65
N VAL A 166 7.82 -20.39 -8.74
CA VAL A 166 7.56 -19.27 -9.64
C VAL A 166 6.22 -18.69 -9.27
N ILE A 167 6.23 -17.47 -8.77
CA ILE A 167 5.03 -16.77 -8.30
C ILE A 167 4.73 -15.59 -9.23
N PRO A 168 3.61 -15.60 -9.97
CA PRO A 168 3.14 -14.43 -10.69
C PRO A 168 2.35 -13.49 -9.79
N ASN A 169 2.15 -12.26 -10.24
CA ASN A 169 1.20 -11.34 -9.60
C ASN A 169 -0.24 -11.85 -9.72
N ARG A 170 -0.56 -12.42 -10.88
CA ARG A 170 -1.85 -13.05 -11.17
C ARG A 170 -1.62 -14.21 -12.15
N GLY A 171 -2.03 -15.40 -11.79
CA GLY A 171 -1.88 -16.60 -12.64
C GLY A 171 -1.52 -17.86 -11.87
N ALA A 172 -1.18 -18.91 -12.59
CA ALA A 172 -0.83 -20.20 -12.06
C ALA A 172 0.61 -20.26 -11.54
N TRP A 173 0.81 -20.89 -10.40
CA TRP A 173 2.14 -21.10 -9.82
C TRP A 173 2.83 -22.31 -10.44
N LEU A 174 4.14 -22.21 -10.60
CA LEU A 174 5.00 -23.35 -10.92
C LEU A 174 5.87 -23.67 -9.71
N GLU A 175 5.83 -24.91 -9.27
CA GLU A 175 6.65 -25.39 -8.17
C GLU A 175 7.58 -26.49 -8.66
N TYR A 176 8.89 -26.29 -8.55
CA TYR A 176 9.90 -27.28 -8.86
C TYR A 176 10.39 -27.95 -7.59
N GLU A 177 10.57 -29.24 -7.62
CA GLU A 177 11.15 -29.99 -6.50
C GLU A 177 12.04 -31.12 -6.99
N THR A 178 13.06 -31.48 -6.22
CA THR A 178 13.88 -32.65 -6.43
C THR A 178 13.61 -33.63 -5.33
N ASP A 179 13.61 -34.91 -5.65
CA ASP A 179 13.48 -35.97 -4.65
C ASP A 179 14.84 -36.57 -4.28
N SER A 180 14.83 -37.53 -3.36
CA SER A 180 16.05 -38.22 -2.90
C SER A 180 16.73 -39.08 -3.97
N ASN A 181 16.04 -39.42 -5.07
CA ASN A 181 16.55 -40.20 -6.20
C ASN A 181 17.07 -39.30 -7.34
N ASP A 182 17.23 -37.99 -7.12
CA ASP A 182 17.62 -36.96 -8.10
C ASP A 182 16.63 -36.78 -9.26
N VAL A 183 15.40 -37.24 -9.12
CA VAL A 183 14.33 -36.97 -10.08
C VAL A 183 13.80 -35.56 -9.87
N PHE A 184 13.72 -34.79 -10.93
CA PHE A 184 13.24 -33.41 -10.91
C PHE A 184 11.76 -33.38 -11.30
N TYR A 185 10.91 -32.84 -10.44
CA TYR A 185 9.46 -32.76 -10.63
C TYR A 185 8.99 -31.31 -10.74
N VAL A 186 7.89 -31.12 -11.43
CA VAL A 186 7.18 -29.85 -11.49
C VAL A 186 5.71 -30.07 -11.09
N ARG A 187 5.20 -29.07 -10.40
CA ARG A 187 3.79 -29.01 -9.98
C ARG A 187 3.18 -27.74 -10.55
N VAL A 188 2.12 -27.87 -11.35
CA VAL A 188 1.42 -26.73 -11.94
C VAL A 188 0.16 -26.47 -11.12
N ASP A 189 0.08 -25.28 -10.50
CA ASP A 189 -1.09 -24.78 -9.77
C ASP A 189 -1.73 -25.82 -8.83
N ARG A 190 -0.96 -26.37 -7.88
CA ARG A 190 -1.37 -27.34 -6.85
C ARG A 190 -1.86 -28.70 -7.38
N THR A 191 -1.59 -29.04 -8.62
CA THR A 191 -1.88 -30.36 -9.17
C THR A 191 -0.84 -31.39 -8.71
N ARG A 192 -1.04 -32.64 -9.07
CA ARG A 192 -0.05 -33.69 -8.80
C ARG A 192 1.23 -33.44 -9.58
N LYS A 193 2.38 -33.75 -9.00
CA LYS A 193 3.69 -33.57 -9.62
C LYS A 193 3.89 -34.46 -10.84
N VAL A 194 4.56 -33.93 -11.84
CA VAL A 194 5.00 -34.65 -13.04
C VAL A 194 6.51 -34.47 -13.20
N PRO A 195 7.23 -35.40 -13.88
CA PRO A 195 8.63 -35.18 -14.20
C PRO A 195 8.82 -33.86 -14.99
N ILE A 196 9.91 -33.15 -14.76
CA ILE A 196 10.17 -31.86 -15.41
C ILE A 196 10.27 -32.00 -16.95
N THR A 197 10.68 -33.16 -17.41
CA THR A 197 10.80 -33.45 -18.84
C THR A 197 9.46 -33.38 -19.57
N VAL A 198 8.35 -33.70 -18.89
CA VAL A 198 6.99 -33.53 -19.44
C VAL A 198 6.70 -32.06 -19.72
N LEU A 199 7.02 -31.15 -18.80
CA LEU A 199 6.87 -29.71 -19.01
C LEU A 199 7.77 -29.20 -20.13
N ILE A 200 9.00 -29.65 -20.18
CA ILE A 200 9.97 -29.27 -21.24
C ILE A 200 9.45 -29.70 -22.62
N ARG A 201 8.90 -30.90 -22.74
CA ARG A 201 8.29 -31.40 -23.99
C ARG A 201 7.07 -30.58 -24.38
N ALA A 202 6.24 -30.21 -23.41
CA ALA A 202 5.05 -29.38 -23.62
C ALA A 202 5.41 -27.94 -24.09
N LEU A 203 6.60 -27.47 -23.79
CA LEU A 203 7.10 -26.16 -24.26
C LEU A 203 7.66 -26.19 -25.69
N GLY A 204 7.73 -27.33 -26.33
CA GLY A 204 8.17 -27.46 -27.73
C GLY A 204 9.44 -28.25 -27.96
N ILE A 205 10.09 -28.74 -26.88
CA ILE A 205 11.33 -29.55 -27.00
C ILE A 205 10.93 -31.03 -26.86
N GLY A 206 10.65 -31.70 -27.96
CA GLY A 206 9.91 -32.95 -27.97
C GLY A 206 10.71 -34.21 -27.68
N THR A 207 11.98 -34.29 -28.11
CA THR A 207 12.77 -35.53 -28.00
C THR A 207 13.78 -35.48 -26.86
N ASN A 208 14.18 -36.67 -26.38
CA ASN A 208 15.22 -36.79 -25.34
C ASN A 208 16.56 -36.19 -25.80
N ALA A 209 16.94 -36.37 -27.08
CA ALA A 209 18.16 -35.82 -27.64
C ALA A 209 18.13 -34.29 -27.65
N GLU A 210 17.01 -33.68 -28.01
CA GLU A 210 16.86 -32.21 -27.96
C GLU A 210 16.95 -31.65 -26.57
N ILE A 211 16.38 -32.35 -25.58
CA ILE A 211 16.45 -31.93 -24.15
C ILE A 211 17.88 -32.00 -23.63
N VAL A 212 18.59 -33.08 -23.92
CA VAL A 212 19.99 -33.25 -23.53
C VAL A 212 20.89 -32.22 -24.22
N ASP A 213 20.62 -31.89 -25.47
CA ASP A 213 21.36 -30.84 -26.21
C ASP A 213 21.14 -29.46 -25.59
N LEU A 214 19.90 -29.17 -25.17
CA LEU A 214 19.54 -27.88 -24.55
C LEU A 214 20.18 -27.67 -23.17
N PHE A 215 20.09 -28.68 -22.28
CA PHE A 215 20.54 -28.55 -20.88
C PHE A 215 21.96 -29.12 -20.63
N GLY A 216 22.51 -29.86 -21.57
CA GLY A 216 23.68 -30.66 -21.34
C GLY A 216 23.34 -32.01 -20.65
N GLU A 217 24.34 -32.78 -20.37
CA GLU A 217 24.19 -34.08 -19.69
C GLU A 217 24.05 -33.92 -18.17
N GLU A 218 22.93 -33.34 -17.72
CA GLU A 218 22.65 -33.13 -16.31
C GLU A 218 22.10 -34.42 -15.65
N PRO A 219 22.65 -34.88 -14.50
CA PRO A 219 22.19 -36.10 -13.84
C PRO A 219 20.70 -36.08 -13.48
N LYS A 220 20.18 -34.94 -13.11
CA LYS A 220 18.77 -34.76 -12.72
C LYS A 220 17.84 -34.94 -13.92
N ILE A 221 18.21 -34.40 -15.06
CA ILE A 221 17.46 -34.60 -16.31
C ILE A 221 17.49 -36.07 -16.76
N LEU A 222 18.66 -36.69 -16.72
CA LEU A 222 18.80 -38.10 -17.06
C LEU A 222 17.99 -39.01 -16.12
N ALA A 223 17.99 -38.72 -14.81
CA ALA A 223 17.17 -39.43 -13.86
C ALA A 223 15.66 -39.23 -14.07
N SER A 224 15.27 -38.04 -14.51
CA SER A 224 13.85 -37.69 -14.79
C SER A 224 13.31 -38.45 -16.01
N PHE A 225 14.14 -38.78 -17.00
CA PHE A 225 13.74 -39.61 -18.13
C PHE A 225 13.23 -41.00 -17.71
N THR A 226 13.71 -41.56 -16.60
CA THR A 226 13.28 -42.86 -16.09
C THR A 226 11.84 -42.86 -15.60
N LYS A 227 11.32 -41.72 -15.20
CA LYS A 227 9.95 -41.53 -14.72
C LYS A 227 9.01 -40.95 -15.77
N ASP A 228 9.55 -40.45 -16.88
CA ASP A 228 8.77 -39.87 -17.97
C ASP A 228 8.35 -40.94 -18.97
N THR A 229 7.06 -41.02 -19.23
CA THR A 229 6.48 -41.97 -20.21
C THR A 229 6.26 -41.33 -21.59
N ALA A 230 6.35 -39.98 -21.69
CA ALA A 230 6.19 -39.26 -22.94
C ALA A 230 7.50 -39.26 -23.75
N GLU A 231 7.41 -39.35 -25.06
CA GLU A 231 8.55 -39.36 -26.00
C GLU A 231 8.51 -38.26 -27.06
N SER A 232 7.36 -37.55 -27.17
CA SER A 232 7.15 -36.47 -28.13
C SER A 232 6.46 -35.26 -27.54
N TYR A 233 6.49 -34.16 -28.27
CA TYR A 233 5.77 -32.93 -27.91
C TYR A 233 4.28 -33.17 -27.63
N GLN A 234 3.62 -33.92 -28.46
CA GLN A 234 2.19 -34.19 -28.31
C GLN A 234 1.87 -35.06 -27.11
N GLU A 235 2.66 -36.07 -26.86
CA GLU A 235 2.52 -36.94 -25.67
C GLU A 235 2.77 -36.15 -24.37
N GLY A 236 3.77 -35.25 -24.38
CA GLY A 236 4.07 -34.35 -23.25
C GLY A 236 2.91 -33.39 -22.94
N LEU A 237 2.30 -32.79 -23.97
CA LEU A 237 1.11 -31.96 -23.83
C LEU A 237 -0.07 -32.71 -23.22
N LEU A 238 -0.33 -33.95 -23.70
CA LEU A 238 -1.44 -34.77 -23.21
C LEU A 238 -1.22 -35.24 -21.78
N GLU A 239 -0.02 -35.58 -21.41
CA GLU A 239 0.33 -35.92 -20.02
C GLU A 239 0.12 -34.74 -19.06
N LEU A 240 0.59 -33.57 -19.43
CA LEU A 240 0.42 -32.34 -18.65
C LEU A 240 -1.07 -31.97 -18.54
N TYR A 241 -1.81 -32.03 -19.62
CA TYR A 241 -3.25 -31.76 -19.65
C TYR A 241 -4.03 -32.72 -18.74
N LYS A 242 -3.68 -34.00 -18.76
CA LYS A 242 -4.29 -35.03 -17.92
C LYS A 242 -4.10 -34.74 -16.43
N LYS A 243 -2.98 -34.16 -16.04
CA LYS A 243 -2.71 -33.76 -14.65
C LYS A 243 -3.44 -32.48 -14.26
N ILE A 244 -3.51 -31.49 -15.14
CA ILE A 244 -4.18 -30.22 -14.88
C ILE A 244 -5.70 -30.40 -14.84
N ARG A 245 -6.26 -31.16 -15.76
CA ARG A 245 -7.71 -31.43 -15.88
C ARG A 245 -8.01 -32.94 -15.93
N PRO A 246 -8.04 -33.61 -14.77
CA PRO A 246 -8.34 -35.05 -14.75
C PRO A 246 -9.78 -35.32 -15.22
N GLY A 247 -9.93 -36.41 -16.02
CA GLY A 247 -11.24 -36.86 -16.45
C GLY A 247 -11.84 -36.20 -17.68
N GLU A 248 -11.18 -35.22 -18.28
CA GLU A 248 -11.60 -34.64 -19.57
C GLU A 248 -11.06 -35.43 -20.77
N PRO A 249 -11.73 -35.37 -21.94
CA PRO A 249 -11.23 -36.00 -23.15
C PRO A 249 -9.88 -35.42 -23.57
N LEU A 250 -8.94 -36.30 -23.92
CA LEU A 250 -7.59 -35.89 -24.32
C LEU A 250 -7.58 -35.48 -25.80
N ALA A 251 -7.28 -34.21 -26.07
CA ALA A 251 -7.10 -33.64 -27.40
C ALA A 251 -5.87 -32.73 -27.42
N VAL A 252 -5.03 -32.87 -28.43
CA VAL A 252 -3.80 -32.05 -28.57
C VAL A 252 -4.11 -30.56 -28.66
N ASP A 253 -5.10 -30.19 -29.48
CA ASP A 253 -5.51 -28.78 -29.64
C ASP A 253 -6.02 -28.16 -28.37
N SER A 254 -6.80 -28.87 -27.60
CA SER A 254 -7.30 -28.43 -26.29
C SER A 254 -6.19 -28.26 -25.27
N ALA A 255 -5.24 -29.19 -25.26
CA ALA A 255 -4.08 -29.13 -24.36
C ALA A 255 -3.17 -27.95 -24.68
N GLU A 256 -2.88 -27.73 -25.95
CA GLU A 256 -2.08 -26.59 -26.42
C GLU A 256 -2.75 -25.27 -26.09
N SER A 257 -4.04 -25.13 -26.37
CA SER A 257 -4.83 -23.96 -26.03
C SER A 257 -4.84 -23.67 -24.54
N LEU A 258 -5.00 -24.71 -23.70
CA LEU A 258 -4.99 -24.56 -22.24
C LEU A 258 -3.64 -24.05 -21.73
N ILE A 259 -2.56 -24.62 -22.16
CA ILE A 259 -1.21 -24.25 -21.70
C ILE A 259 -0.87 -22.82 -22.15
N ASN A 260 -1.17 -22.48 -23.40
CA ASN A 260 -0.96 -21.13 -23.93
C ASN A 260 -1.78 -20.09 -23.17
N SER A 261 -3.04 -20.37 -22.86
CA SER A 261 -3.86 -19.46 -22.07
C SER A 261 -3.44 -19.35 -20.60
N MET A 262 -2.89 -20.43 -20.04
CA MET A 262 -2.47 -20.46 -18.63
C MET A 262 -1.17 -19.69 -18.38
N PHE A 263 -0.19 -19.74 -19.29
CA PHE A 263 1.14 -19.19 -19.08
C PHE A 263 1.50 -18.02 -20.00
N PHE A 264 1.03 -18.04 -21.24
CA PHE A 264 1.49 -17.10 -22.26
C PHE A 264 0.44 -16.05 -22.67
N ASP A 265 -0.70 -16.04 -22.01
CA ASP A 265 -1.73 -15.02 -22.22
C ASP A 265 -1.57 -13.88 -21.20
N PRO A 266 -1.27 -12.63 -21.65
CA PRO A 266 -1.12 -11.48 -20.73
C PRO A 266 -2.35 -11.17 -19.91
N ARG A 267 -3.54 -11.59 -20.36
CA ARG A 267 -4.80 -11.38 -19.64
C ARG A 267 -4.97 -12.29 -18.44
N ARG A 268 -4.40 -13.49 -18.48
CA ARG A 268 -4.54 -14.52 -17.44
C ARG A 268 -3.30 -14.69 -16.57
N TYR A 269 -2.13 -14.44 -17.13
CA TYR A 269 -0.85 -14.54 -16.45
C TYR A 269 -0.15 -13.18 -16.52
N ASP A 270 0.01 -12.55 -15.37
CA ASP A 270 0.61 -11.22 -15.26
C ASP A 270 1.68 -11.23 -14.17
N LEU A 271 2.89 -10.87 -14.54
CA LEU A 271 4.01 -10.71 -13.62
C LEU A 271 4.07 -9.30 -13.02
N ALA A 272 3.39 -8.33 -13.61
CA ALA A 272 3.55 -6.89 -13.38
C ALA A 272 5.00 -6.42 -13.61
N LYS A 273 5.26 -5.13 -13.42
CA LYS A 273 6.62 -4.57 -13.54
C LYS A 273 7.59 -5.20 -12.56
N VAL A 274 7.16 -5.37 -11.31
CA VAL A 274 7.99 -5.93 -10.24
C VAL A 274 8.35 -7.38 -10.50
N GLY A 275 7.43 -8.18 -10.98
CA GLY A 275 7.68 -9.57 -11.34
C GLY A 275 8.70 -9.69 -12.46
N ARG A 276 8.55 -8.93 -13.53
CA ARG A 276 9.51 -8.90 -14.63
C ARG A 276 10.89 -8.43 -14.17
N TYR A 277 10.96 -7.42 -13.35
CA TYR A 277 12.22 -6.96 -12.76
C TYR A 277 12.91 -8.05 -11.93
N LYS A 278 12.17 -8.76 -11.07
CA LYS A 278 12.71 -9.84 -10.24
C LYS A 278 13.16 -11.04 -11.06
N PHE A 279 12.40 -11.43 -12.10
CA PHE A 279 12.80 -12.48 -13.02
C PHE A 279 14.11 -12.14 -13.74
N ASN A 280 14.21 -10.93 -14.27
CA ASN A 280 15.42 -10.49 -14.95
C ASN A 280 16.61 -10.45 -14.02
N LYS A 281 16.45 -9.91 -12.82
CA LYS A 281 17.52 -9.86 -11.82
C LYS A 281 18.05 -11.26 -11.46
N LYS A 282 17.17 -12.25 -11.37
CA LYS A 282 17.55 -13.62 -11.03
C LYS A 282 18.09 -14.42 -12.21
N LEU A 283 17.46 -14.34 -13.37
CA LEU A 283 17.69 -15.23 -14.51
C LEU A 283 18.64 -14.69 -15.57
N MET A 284 18.95 -13.40 -15.58
CA MET A 284 19.90 -12.85 -16.57
C MET A 284 21.29 -13.46 -16.40
N LEU A 285 21.97 -13.72 -17.52
CA LEU A 285 23.32 -14.29 -17.51
C LEU A 285 24.30 -13.47 -16.70
N LYS A 286 24.29 -12.16 -16.84
CA LYS A 286 25.24 -11.25 -16.13
C LYS A 286 25.26 -11.43 -14.63
N ASN A 287 24.15 -11.81 -14.02
CA ASN A 287 24.03 -12.01 -12.59
C ASN A 287 24.44 -13.42 -12.14
N ARG A 288 24.68 -14.33 -13.08
CA ARG A 288 24.97 -15.75 -12.83
C ARG A 288 26.41 -16.12 -13.17
N ILE A 289 27.01 -15.47 -14.15
CA ILE A 289 28.28 -15.88 -14.78
C ILE A 289 29.51 -15.11 -14.26
N ALA A 290 29.32 -14.03 -13.52
CA ALA A 290 30.45 -13.25 -13.01
C ALA A 290 31.39 -14.12 -12.12
N GLY A 291 32.68 -14.12 -12.43
CA GLY A 291 33.69 -14.94 -11.72
C GLY A 291 33.88 -16.35 -12.25
N CYS A 292 33.08 -16.79 -13.23
CA CYS A 292 33.26 -18.08 -13.90
C CYS A 292 34.31 -18.02 -15.02
N ILE A 293 34.88 -19.17 -15.37
CA ILE A 293 35.85 -19.32 -16.47
C ILE A 293 35.13 -19.97 -17.66
N LEU A 294 35.23 -19.39 -18.83
CA LEU A 294 34.60 -19.92 -20.03
C LEU A 294 35.26 -21.25 -20.47
N ALA A 295 34.43 -22.26 -20.72
CA ALA A 295 34.88 -23.54 -21.29
C ALA A 295 34.83 -23.56 -22.82
N GLU A 296 34.01 -22.71 -23.43
CA GLU A 296 33.88 -22.54 -24.87
C GLU A 296 33.73 -21.06 -25.20
N ASP A 297 33.98 -20.70 -26.47
CA ASP A 297 33.83 -19.33 -26.94
C ASP A 297 32.39 -18.87 -26.87
N ALA A 298 32.17 -17.63 -26.38
CA ALA A 298 30.88 -16.98 -26.35
C ALA A 298 30.66 -16.23 -27.67
N VAL A 299 29.60 -16.59 -28.41
CA VAL A 299 29.26 -16.03 -29.75
C VAL A 299 28.06 -15.08 -29.62
N SER A 300 28.22 -13.85 -30.11
CA SER A 300 27.12 -12.86 -30.17
C SER A 300 26.07 -13.27 -31.19
N GLN A 301 24.81 -13.25 -30.84
CA GLN A 301 23.70 -13.42 -31.77
C GLN A 301 23.42 -12.16 -32.60
N LEU A 302 23.85 -10.99 -32.12
CA LEU A 302 23.72 -9.72 -32.83
C LEU A 302 24.63 -9.64 -34.10
N THR A 303 25.92 -9.97 -33.92
CA THR A 303 26.95 -9.78 -34.95
C THR A 303 27.57 -11.07 -35.44
N GLY A 304 27.37 -12.19 -34.76
CA GLY A 304 28.02 -13.47 -35.06
C GLY A 304 29.49 -13.54 -34.64
N GLU A 305 30.02 -12.48 -34.03
CA GLU A 305 31.40 -12.43 -33.59
C GLU A 305 31.60 -13.07 -32.20
N ILE A 306 32.83 -13.49 -31.92
CA ILE A 306 33.20 -14.03 -30.61
C ILE A 306 33.34 -12.88 -29.63
N VAL A 307 32.47 -12.85 -28.59
CA VAL A 307 32.48 -11.84 -27.53
C VAL A 307 33.59 -12.10 -26.53
N ALA A 308 33.82 -13.36 -26.19
CA ALA A 308 34.85 -13.79 -25.26
C ALA A 308 35.39 -15.17 -25.69
N GLU A 309 36.71 -15.35 -25.57
CA GLU A 309 37.39 -16.58 -25.93
C GLU A 309 37.38 -17.61 -24.80
N LYS A 310 37.57 -18.87 -25.16
CA LYS A 310 37.74 -19.98 -24.21
C LYS A 310 38.86 -19.69 -23.21
N GLY A 311 38.62 -20.01 -21.95
CA GLY A 311 39.55 -19.84 -20.87
C GLY A 311 39.64 -18.45 -20.26
N THR A 312 38.81 -17.51 -20.72
CA THR A 312 38.71 -16.16 -20.16
C THR A 312 37.91 -16.17 -18.87
N LYS A 313 38.44 -15.55 -17.80
CA LYS A 313 37.69 -15.33 -16.57
C LYS A 313 36.72 -14.16 -16.77
N ILE A 314 35.43 -14.39 -16.46
CA ILE A 314 34.38 -13.40 -16.69
C ILE A 314 34.39 -12.37 -15.55
N THR A 315 34.63 -11.11 -15.90
CA THR A 315 34.45 -9.96 -15.02
C THR A 315 32.99 -9.45 -15.09
N ARG A 316 32.58 -8.57 -14.18
CA ARG A 316 31.25 -7.95 -14.22
C ARG A 316 31.00 -7.18 -15.53
N GLU A 317 31.99 -6.46 -16.02
CA GLU A 317 31.91 -5.71 -17.28
C GLU A 317 31.78 -6.66 -18.50
N LEU A 318 32.55 -7.73 -18.51
CA LEU A 318 32.46 -8.75 -19.55
C LEU A 318 31.11 -9.50 -19.49
N ALA A 319 30.59 -9.75 -18.29
CA ALA A 319 29.27 -10.36 -18.11
C ALA A 319 28.13 -9.47 -18.67
N ASP A 320 28.18 -8.17 -18.46
CA ASP A 320 27.25 -7.20 -19.04
C ASP A 320 27.34 -7.21 -20.60
N LYS A 321 28.55 -7.22 -21.13
CA LYS A 321 28.80 -7.28 -22.57
C LYS A 321 28.25 -8.56 -23.18
N ILE A 322 28.43 -9.70 -22.54
CA ILE A 322 27.89 -10.99 -22.98
C ILE A 322 26.36 -10.96 -22.97
N GLN A 323 25.75 -10.47 -21.92
CA GLN A 323 24.28 -10.35 -21.82
C GLN A 323 23.71 -9.47 -22.94
N ASN A 324 24.31 -8.30 -23.16
CA ASN A 324 23.80 -7.32 -24.13
C ASN A 324 24.06 -7.71 -25.58
N ASN A 325 24.95 -8.66 -25.86
CA ASN A 325 25.11 -9.27 -27.16
C ASN A 325 24.16 -10.45 -27.45
N ALA A 326 23.19 -10.66 -26.56
CA ALA A 326 22.14 -11.68 -26.69
C ALA A 326 22.71 -13.11 -26.88
N VAL A 327 23.74 -13.44 -26.14
CA VAL A 327 24.30 -14.81 -26.15
C VAL A 327 23.28 -15.77 -25.56
N PRO A 328 22.80 -16.79 -26.32
CA PRO A 328 21.73 -17.64 -25.85
C PRO A 328 22.14 -18.64 -24.76
N TYR A 329 23.40 -19.06 -24.78
CA TYR A 329 23.94 -19.97 -23.78
C TYR A 329 25.46 -19.83 -23.67
N LEU A 330 26.00 -20.27 -22.53
CA LEU A 330 27.43 -20.31 -22.25
C LEU A 330 27.83 -21.66 -21.67
N TRP A 331 29.01 -22.12 -21.99
CA TRP A 331 29.66 -23.22 -21.30
C TRP A 331 30.71 -22.65 -20.35
N VAL A 332 30.63 -22.99 -19.07
CA VAL A 332 31.61 -22.59 -18.07
C VAL A 332 32.25 -23.84 -17.44
N GLU A 333 33.47 -23.68 -16.94
CA GLU A 333 34.18 -24.75 -16.22
C GLU A 333 33.54 -24.97 -14.85
N GLY A 334 33.23 -26.23 -14.52
CA GLY A 334 32.77 -26.63 -13.19
C GLY A 334 33.93 -26.75 -12.19
N GLU A 335 33.63 -26.96 -10.92
CA GLU A 335 34.63 -27.22 -9.87
C GLU A 335 35.43 -28.50 -10.13
N ASP A 336 34.80 -29.50 -10.73
CA ASP A 336 35.47 -30.70 -11.25
C ASP A 336 35.96 -30.44 -12.68
N GLU A 337 37.28 -30.50 -12.92
CA GLU A 337 37.93 -30.24 -14.23
C GLU A 337 37.34 -31.07 -15.39
N GLU A 338 36.62 -32.14 -15.10
CA GLU A 338 36.04 -33.05 -16.08
C GLU A 338 34.63 -32.64 -16.56
N ARG A 339 33.99 -31.64 -15.94
CA ARG A 339 32.60 -31.32 -16.22
C ARG A 339 32.38 -29.85 -16.52
N ASN A 340 31.92 -29.56 -17.72
CA ASN A 340 31.48 -28.23 -18.12
C ASN A 340 29.99 -28.07 -17.87
N ILE A 341 29.61 -26.88 -17.45
CA ILE A 341 28.22 -26.53 -17.10
C ILE A 341 27.66 -25.59 -18.18
N LYS A 342 26.51 -25.92 -18.73
CA LYS A 342 25.80 -25.08 -19.68
C LYS A 342 24.79 -24.16 -18.98
N ILE A 343 24.95 -22.86 -19.18
CA ILE A 343 24.08 -21.83 -18.59
C ILE A 343 23.20 -21.25 -19.69
N LEU A 344 21.89 -21.26 -19.48
CA LEU A 344 20.90 -20.73 -20.41
C LEU A 344 20.53 -19.28 -20.05
N SER A 345 20.39 -18.44 -21.08
CA SER A 345 19.91 -17.07 -20.97
C SER A 345 18.38 -17.01 -21.03
N ASN A 346 17.80 -16.01 -20.38
CA ASN A 346 16.39 -15.65 -20.60
C ASN A 346 16.17 -14.70 -21.78
N MET A 347 17.22 -14.38 -22.55
CA MET A 347 17.20 -13.54 -23.76
C MET A 347 16.69 -12.12 -23.55
N MET A 348 16.84 -11.58 -22.35
CA MET A 348 16.55 -10.17 -22.07
C MET A 348 17.82 -9.33 -22.27
N VAL A 349 17.72 -8.24 -23.00
CA VAL A 349 18.85 -7.36 -23.32
C VAL A 349 18.51 -5.90 -23.03
N ASP A 350 19.55 -5.06 -22.90
CA ASP A 350 19.40 -3.63 -22.79
C ASP A 350 19.04 -3.04 -24.16
N PHE A 351 17.95 -2.28 -24.21
CA PHE A 351 17.47 -1.66 -25.43
C PHE A 351 18.51 -0.73 -26.10
N GLN A 352 19.23 0.07 -25.28
CA GLN A 352 20.25 1.00 -25.79
C GLN A 352 21.49 0.30 -26.34
N ALA A 353 21.78 -0.92 -25.90
CA ALA A 353 22.91 -1.69 -26.40
C ALA A 353 22.68 -2.26 -27.82
N VAL A 354 21.43 -2.42 -28.22
CA VAL A 354 21.02 -3.01 -29.49
C VAL A 354 20.61 -1.95 -30.53
N THR A 355 19.98 -0.87 -30.06
CA THR A 355 19.48 0.22 -30.92
C THR A 355 19.97 1.58 -30.43
N ASP A 356 20.10 2.54 -31.32
CA ASP A 356 20.48 3.93 -31.03
C ASP A 356 19.26 4.83 -30.75
N ILE A 357 18.06 4.25 -30.64
CA ILE A 357 16.81 4.97 -30.40
C ILE A 357 16.72 5.32 -28.92
N ASP A 358 16.29 6.56 -28.60
CA ASP A 358 16.04 6.97 -27.22
C ASP A 358 14.87 6.14 -26.64
N PRO A 359 15.07 5.40 -25.54
CA PRO A 359 14.02 4.59 -24.94
C PRO A 359 12.81 5.40 -24.47
N GLU A 360 12.99 6.66 -24.06
CA GLU A 360 11.90 7.53 -23.60
C GLU A 360 10.92 7.88 -24.73
N GLU A 361 11.40 8.07 -25.97
CA GLU A 361 10.58 8.36 -27.13
C GLU A 361 9.62 7.23 -27.50
N VAL A 362 10.00 5.98 -27.23
CA VAL A 362 9.22 4.77 -27.59
C VAL A 362 8.56 4.10 -26.38
N GLY A 363 8.74 4.65 -25.16
CA GLY A 363 8.12 4.14 -23.95
C GLY A 363 8.76 2.87 -23.39
N VAL A 364 10.00 2.58 -23.74
CA VAL A 364 10.78 1.44 -23.19
C VAL A 364 11.41 1.87 -21.88
N THR A 365 11.01 1.22 -20.80
CA THR A 365 11.47 1.54 -19.43
C THR A 365 12.30 0.44 -18.78
N GLU A 366 12.34 -0.75 -19.38
CA GLU A 366 12.97 -1.95 -18.82
C GLU A 366 13.79 -2.69 -19.88
N GLN A 367 14.42 -3.79 -19.47
CA GLN A 367 15.06 -4.73 -20.38
C GLN A 367 14.05 -5.30 -21.38
N VAL A 368 14.47 -5.51 -22.61
CA VAL A 368 13.60 -5.96 -23.70
C VAL A 368 13.88 -7.40 -24.11
N TYR A 369 12.85 -8.08 -24.57
CA TYR A 369 12.95 -9.45 -25.08
C TYR A 369 13.54 -9.45 -26.48
N TYR A 370 14.75 -9.97 -26.60
CA TYR A 370 15.54 -9.91 -27.85
C TYR A 370 14.88 -10.54 -29.08
N PRO A 371 14.23 -11.72 -29.02
CA PRO A 371 13.59 -12.30 -30.19
C PRO A 371 12.56 -11.38 -30.86
N VAL A 372 11.76 -10.68 -30.08
CA VAL A 372 10.79 -9.69 -30.57
C VAL A 372 11.50 -8.47 -31.18
N LEU A 373 12.53 -7.97 -30.51
CA LEU A 373 13.32 -6.84 -31.00
C LEU A 373 14.04 -7.17 -32.30
N ALA A 374 14.61 -8.37 -32.43
CA ALA A 374 15.22 -8.84 -33.65
C ALA A 374 14.22 -8.90 -34.82
N GLY A 375 13.01 -9.40 -34.57
CA GLY A 375 11.92 -9.41 -35.57
C GLY A 375 11.52 -8.02 -36.02
N ILE A 376 11.47 -7.04 -35.08
CA ILE A 376 11.18 -5.63 -35.40
C ILE A 376 12.28 -5.02 -36.27
N ILE A 377 13.54 -5.27 -35.96
CA ILE A 377 14.69 -4.76 -36.72
C ILE A 377 14.68 -5.32 -38.16
N GLU A 378 14.39 -6.58 -38.32
CA GLU A 378 14.28 -7.23 -39.68
C GLU A 378 13.10 -6.64 -40.45
N GLU A 379 11.93 -6.47 -39.85
CA GLU A 379 10.72 -5.95 -40.50
C GLU A 379 10.89 -4.48 -40.91
N SER A 380 11.58 -3.66 -40.12
CA SER A 380 11.78 -2.23 -40.41
C SER A 380 12.82 -1.97 -41.50
N ALA A 381 13.63 -2.95 -41.85
CA ALA A 381 14.68 -2.86 -42.89
C ALA A 381 15.63 -1.64 -42.76
N GLY A 382 15.89 -1.19 -41.49
CA GLY A 382 16.79 -0.07 -41.20
C GLY A 382 16.14 1.30 -41.20
N ASP A 383 14.84 1.42 -41.41
CA ASP A 383 14.11 2.68 -41.27
C ASP A 383 13.80 2.96 -39.79
N ILE A 384 14.39 4.02 -39.24
CA ILE A 384 14.27 4.39 -37.82
C ILE A 384 12.83 4.77 -37.44
N GLU A 385 12.11 5.49 -38.31
CA GLU A 385 10.73 5.91 -38.03
C GLU A 385 9.76 4.72 -38.06
N GLU A 386 9.93 3.81 -39.00
CA GLU A 386 9.18 2.57 -39.06
C GLU A 386 9.50 1.67 -37.83
N MET A 387 10.75 1.61 -37.42
CA MET A 387 11.21 0.89 -36.24
C MET A 387 10.54 1.44 -34.96
N LYS A 388 10.48 2.77 -34.79
CA LYS A 388 9.78 3.42 -33.67
C LYS A 388 8.28 3.08 -33.67
N ALA A 389 7.63 3.10 -34.80
CA ALA A 389 6.23 2.75 -34.95
C ALA A 389 5.97 1.28 -34.61
N LEU A 390 6.80 0.36 -35.04
CA LEU A 390 6.71 -1.06 -34.71
C LEU A 390 6.97 -1.35 -33.23
N ILE A 391 7.91 -0.65 -32.62
CA ILE A 391 8.20 -0.77 -31.20
C ILE A 391 6.98 -0.33 -30.37
N LYS A 392 6.35 0.79 -30.73
CA LYS A 392 5.14 1.25 -30.07
C LYS A 392 3.95 0.29 -30.24
N ARG A 393 3.83 -0.32 -31.42
CA ARG A 393 2.81 -1.32 -31.71
C ARG A 393 2.98 -2.58 -30.87
N ASP A 394 4.21 -3.08 -30.76
CA ASP A 394 4.54 -4.36 -30.13
C ASP A 394 5.15 -4.23 -28.74
N ILE A 395 4.91 -3.10 -28.06
CA ILE A 395 5.51 -2.81 -26.73
C ILE A 395 5.17 -3.88 -25.68
N HIS A 396 3.99 -4.46 -25.74
CA HIS A 396 3.56 -5.50 -24.81
C HIS A 396 4.23 -6.85 -25.06
N ASP A 397 4.64 -7.13 -26.28
CA ASP A 397 5.42 -8.32 -26.64
C ASP A 397 6.91 -8.10 -26.41
N LEU A 398 7.38 -6.87 -26.60
CA LEU A 398 8.78 -6.49 -26.40
C LEU A 398 9.18 -6.52 -24.92
N ILE A 399 8.29 -6.06 -24.03
CA ILE A 399 8.43 -6.18 -22.59
C ILE A 399 7.29 -7.09 -22.09
N PRO A 400 7.49 -8.43 -22.12
CA PRO A 400 6.39 -9.35 -21.82
C PRO A 400 5.98 -9.26 -20.36
N LYS A 401 4.70 -9.08 -20.09
CA LYS A 401 4.10 -9.15 -18.75
C LYS A 401 3.80 -10.59 -18.32
N HIS A 402 3.82 -11.52 -19.26
CA HIS A 402 3.69 -12.96 -18.99
C HIS A 402 5.06 -13.62 -18.95
N ILE A 403 5.11 -14.83 -18.43
CA ILE A 403 6.34 -15.64 -18.46
C ILE A 403 6.65 -16.07 -19.91
N THR A 404 7.93 -16.12 -20.27
CA THR A 404 8.37 -16.60 -21.56
C THR A 404 8.89 -18.03 -21.45
N LYS A 405 8.97 -18.72 -22.58
CA LYS A 405 9.56 -20.06 -22.66
C LYS A 405 11.01 -20.06 -22.15
N GLU A 406 11.78 -19.06 -22.52
CA GLU A 406 13.18 -18.89 -22.09
C GLU A 406 13.28 -18.65 -20.59
N ASP A 407 12.34 -17.93 -19.98
CA ASP A 407 12.29 -17.74 -18.52
C ASP A 407 12.09 -19.07 -17.79
N ILE A 408 11.21 -19.94 -18.27
CA ILE A 408 10.94 -21.25 -17.68
C ILE A 408 12.20 -22.15 -17.81
N LEU A 409 12.79 -22.19 -18.98
CA LEU A 409 14.01 -22.98 -19.22
C LEU A 409 15.19 -22.49 -18.39
N ALA A 410 15.38 -21.19 -18.31
CA ALA A 410 16.43 -20.57 -17.48
C ALA A 410 16.20 -20.82 -15.99
N SER A 411 14.96 -20.84 -15.52
CA SER A 411 14.61 -21.15 -14.13
C SER A 411 14.92 -22.59 -13.75
N ILE A 412 14.61 -23.51 -14.64
CA ILE A 412 14.94 -24.95 -14.46
C ILE A 412 16.47 -25.12 -14.41
N ASN A 413 17.18 -24.49 -15.33
CA ASN A 413 18.64 -24.51 -15.40
C ASN A 413 19.27 -23.94 -14.11
N TYR A 414 18.76 -22.81 -13.60
CA TYR A 414 19.24 -22.21 -12.36
C TYR A 414 19.05 -23.15 -11.15
N ASN A 415 17.91 -23.82 -11.05
CA ASN A 415 17.66 -24.77 -9.97
C ASN A 415 18.63 -25.95 -9.99
N MET A 416 18.94 -26.49 -11.17
CA MET A 416 19.93 -27.55 -11.31
C MET A 416 21.35 -27.10 -10.93
N HIS A 417 21.68 -25.83 -11.15
CA HIS A 417 23.01 -25.30 -10.88
C HIS A 417 23.24 -24.89 -9.43
N LEU A 418 22.22 -24.84 -8.59
CA LEU A 418 22.39 -24.57 -7.15
C LEU A 418 23.29 -25.63 -6.49
N GLU A 419 23.21 -26.87 -6.94
CA GLU A 419 24.07 -27.96 -6.46
C GLU A 419 25.58 -27.69 -6.70
N TYR A 420 25.91 -26.96 -7.78
CA TYR A 420 27.28 -26.63 -8.17
C TYR A 420 27.79 -25.32 -7.56
N GLY A 421 27.06 -24.73 -6.65
CA GLY A 421 27.41 -23.46 -6.02
C GLY A 421 27.20 -22.20 -6.89
N MET A 422 26.57 -22.36 -8.05
CA MET A 422 26.23 -21.26 -8.96
C MET A 422 24.82 -20.74 -8.65
N GLY A 423 24.75 -19.63 -7.99
CA GLY A 423 23.49 -19.06 -7.54
C GLY A 423 23.32 -19.18 -6.04
N THR A 424 22.27 -18.56 -5.53
CA THR A 424 21.99 -18.51 -4.09
C THR A 424 20.51 -18.85 -3.84
N ASP A 425 20.25 -19.46 -2.69
CA ASP A 425 18.89 -19.60 -2.18
C ASP A 425 18.35 -18.23 -1.71
N ASP A 426 17.05 -18.12 -1.66
CA ASP A 426 16.38 -16.88 -1.28
C ASP A 426 15.82 -16.95 0.14
N ASP A 427 15.94 -15.85 0.87
CA ASP A 427 15.30 -15.64 2.16
C ASP A 427 13.96 -14.94 1.92
N ILE A 428 12.86 -15.63 2.23
CA ILE A 428 11.50 -15.14 2.01
C ILE A 428 11.20 -13.89 2.85
N ASP A 429 11.81 -13.79 4.04
CA ASP A 429 11.55 -12.70 4.99
C ASP A 429 12.39 -11.45 4.74
N HIS A 430 13.32 -11.52 3.81
CA HIS A 430 14.12 -10.36 3.39
C HIS A 430 13.23 -9.31 2.71
N LEU A 431 13.41 -8.03 3.03
CA LEU A 431 12.62 -6.93 2.43
C LEU A 431 12.91 -6.69 0.95
N GLY A 432 13.90 -7.33 0.39
CA GLY A 432 14.10 -7.43 -1.06
C GLY A 432 13.14 -8.41 -1.74
N ASN A 433 12.52 -9.31 -0.99
CA ASN A 433 11.54 -10.29 -1.45
C ASN A 433 10.12 -10.02 -0.95
N ARG A 434 9.96 -9.08 -0.05
CA ARG A 434 8.66 -8.61 0.45
C ARG A 434 8.46 -7.17 -0.03
N ARG A 435 7.33 -6.93 -0.66
CA ARG A 435 6.98 -5.60 -1.18
C ARG A 435 5.72 -5.06 -0.53
N ILE A 436 5.48 -3.79 -0.73
CA ILE A 436 4.33 -3.08 -0.18
C ILE A 436 3.37 -2.75 -1.30
N ARG A 437 2.11 -3.14 -1.11
CA ARG A 437 0.98 -2.69 -1.92
C ARG A 437 0.28 -1.56 -1.18
N ALA A 438 0.46 -0.33 -1.65
CA ALA A 438 -0.20 0.83 -1.10
C ALA A 438 -1.62 0.99 -1.68
N VAL A 439 -2.33 2.02 -1.26
CA VAL A 439 -3.73 2.27 -1.63
C VAL A 439 -3.96 2.30 -3.15
N GLY A 440 -3.06 2.89 -3.91
CA GLY A 440 -3.19 2.99 -5.36
C GLY A 440 -3.22 1.65 -6.06
N GLU A 441 -2.33 0.75 -5.69
CA GLU A 441 -2.28 -0.62 -6.25
C GLU A 441 -3.48 -1.46 -5.80
N LEU A 442 -3.88 -1.36 -4.54
CA LEU A 442 -5.06 -2.05 -4.02
C LEU A 442 -6.33 -1.61 -4.75
N LEU A 443 -6.48 -0.31 -4.97
CA LEU A 443 -7.61 0.26 -5.68
C LEU A 443 -7.60 -0.13 -7.17
N GLN A 444 -6.44 -0.16 -7.81
CA GLN A 444 -6.26 -0.64 -9.17
C GLN A 444 -6.71 -2.10 -9.32
N ASN A 445 -6.36 -2.96 -8.39
CA ASN A 445 -6.76 -4.37 -8.41
C ASN A 445 -8.28 -4.53 -8.33
N GLN A 446 -8.95 -3.74 -7.50
CA GLN A 446 -10.42 -3.74 -7.40
C GLN A 446 -11.08 -3.22 -8.67
N TYR A 447 -10.53 -2.16 -9.25
CA TYR A 447 -10.99 -1.65 -10.54
C TYR A 447 -10.84 -2.68 -11.64
N ARG A 448 -9.74 -3.41 -11.67
CA ARG A 448 -9.50 -4.50 -12.63
C ARG A 448 -10.54 -5.60 -12.53
N ILE A 449 -10.90 -6.00 -11.32
CA ILE A 449 -11.95 -7.00 -11.06
C ILE A 449 -13.30 -6.49 -11.60
N GLY A 450 -13.65 -5.26 -11.28
CA GLY A 450 -14.88 -4.62 -11.75
C GLY A 450 -14.96 -4.50 -13.26
N LEU A 451 -13.88 -4.07 -13.91
CA LEU A 451 -13.79 -3.94 -15.36
C LEU A 451 -13.78 -5.31 -16.09
N SER A 452 -13.22 -6.35 -15.48
CA SER A 452 -13.29 -7.70 -16.03
C SER A 452 -14.73 -8.24 -16.09
N ARG A 453 -15.50 -7.97 -15.04
CA ARG A 453 -16.92 -8.29 -15.00
C ARG A 453 -17.72 -7.48 -16.03
N LEU A 454 -17.40 -6.21 -16.18
CA LEU A 454 -17.98 -5.32 -17.17
C LEU A 454 -17.67 -5.82 -18.59
N GLU A 455 -16.46 -6.23 -18.87
CA GLU A 455 -16.06 -6.82 -20.15
C GLU A 455 -16.91 -8.03 -20.52
N ARG A 456 -17.12 -8.93 -19.57
CA ARG A 456 -17.97 -10.12 -19.77
C ARG A 456 -19.40 -9.75 -20.14
N VAL A 457 -20.00 -8.79 -19.42
CA VAL A 457 -21.35 -8.29 -19.69
C VAL A 457 -21.42 -7.62 -21.07
N VAL A 458 -20.42 -6.82 -21.42
CA VAL A 458 -20.35 -6.15 -22.73
C VAL A 458 -20.29 -7.17 -23.88
N ARG A 459 -19.47 -8.19 -23.77
CA ARG A 459 -19.37 -9.27 -24.77
C ARG A 459 -20.70 -10.01 -24.93
N GLU A 460 -21.36 -10.34 -23.83
CA GLU A 460 -22.66 -10.99 -23.86
C GLU A 460 -23.71 -10.11 -24.55
N ARG A 461 -23.75 -8.82 -24.24
CA ARG A 461 -24.66 -7.87 -24.88
C ARG A 461 -24.35 -7.65 -26.37
N MET A 462 -23.10 -7.66 -26.77
CA MET A 462 -22.69 -7.58 -28.19
C MET A 462 -23.22 -8.76 -29.01
N THR A 463 -23.30 -9.94 -28.42
CA THR A 463 -23.80 -11.14 -29.10
C THR A 463 -25.34 -11.23 -29.13
N THR A 464 -26.02 -10.67 -28.13
CA THR A 464 -27.48 -10.81 -27.96
C THR A 464 -28.29 -9.65 -28.49
N GLN A 465 -27.70 -8.45 -28.63
CA GLN A 465 -28.41 -7.27 -29.15
C GLN A 465 -28.32 -7.16 -30.67
N ASP A 466 -29.37 -6.54 -31.27
CA ASP A 466 -29.39 -6.22 -32.70
C ASP A 466 -28.22 -5.29 -33.06
N GLN A 467 -27.47 -5.62 -34.11
CA GLN A 467 -26.34 -4.84 -34.59
C GLN A 467 -26.72 -3.46 -35.16
N GLU A 468 -27.98 -3.29 -35.54
CA GLU A 468 -28.52 -2.00 -35.99
C GLU A 468 -28.94 -1.16 -34.76
N GLY A 469 -28.32 -0.02 -34.55
CA GLY A 469 -28.66 0.90 -33.50
C GLY A 469 -27.98 0.63 -32.14
N ILE A 470 -26.92 -0.18 -32.08
CA ILE A 470 -26.11 -0.37 -30.88
C ILE A 470 -25.32 0.91 -30.58
N SER A 471 -25.49 1.44 -29.38
CA SER A 471 -24.67 2.54 -28.85
C SER A 471 -23.76 2.08 -27.73
N PRO A 472 -22.62 2.73 -27.47
CA PRO A 472 -21.78 2.41 -26.30
C PRO A 472 -22.55 2.46 -24.99
N GLN A 473 -23.48 3.37 -24.83
CA GLN A 473 -24.34 3.52 -23.63
C GLN A 473 -25.21 2.30 -23.36
N SER A 474 -25.69 1.63 -24.40
CA SER A 474 -26.54 0.44 -24.26
C SER A 474 -25.74 -0.82 -23.92
N LEU A 475 -24.45 -0.85 -24.25
CA LEU A 475 -23.56 -1.97 -24.00
C LEU A 475 -22.93 -1.98 -22.61
N ILE A 476 -22.63 -0.80 -22.07
CA ILE A 476 -21.88 -0.66 -20.81
C ILE A 476 -22.84 -0.61 -19.61
N ASN A 477 -22.63 -1.54 -18.67
CA ASN A 477 -23.26 -1.54 -17.37
C ASN A 477 -22.19 -1.26 -16.30
N ILE A 478 -22.26 -0.13 -15.64
CA ILE A 478 -21.28 0.32 -14.65
C ILE A 478 -21.45 -0.30 -13.27
N LYS A 479 -22.53 -0.99 -13.00
CA LYS A 479 -22.83 -1.58 -11.69
C LYS A 479 -21.73 -2.51 -11.15
N PRO A 480 -21.10 -3.40 -11.93
CA PRO A 480 -20.01 -4.23 -11.43
C PRO A 480 -18.80 -3.43 -10.93
N VAL A 481 -18.45 -2.35 -11.61
CA VAL A 481 -17.32 -1.47 -11.23
C VAL A 481 -17.65 -0.70 -9.95
N THR A 482 -18.80 -0.07 -9.88
CA THR A 482 -19.22 0.68 -8.70
C THR A 482 -19.39 -0.23 -7.48
N ALA A 483 -19.90 -1.44 -7.66
CA ALA A 483 -20.01 -2.43 -6.61
C ALA A 483 -18.65 -2.90 -6.08
N ALA A 484 -17.68 -3.13 -6.96
CA ALA A 484 -16.32 -3.54 -6.57
C ALA A 484 -15.61 -2.45 -5.75
N VAL A 485 -15.70 -1.21 -6.18
CA VAL A 485 -15.11 -0.07 -5.47
C VAL A 485 -15.78 0.15 -4.10
N LYS A 486 -17.08 0.10 -4.06
CA LYS A 486 -17.86 0.25 -2.82
C LYS A 486 -17.55 -0.85 -1.81
N GLU A 487 -17.45 -2.09 -2.25
CA GLU A 487 -17.08 -3.23 -1.41
C GLU A 487 -15.66 -3.08 -0.85
N PHE A 488 -14.72 -2.63 -1.67
CA PHE A 488 -13.34 -2.39 -1.22
C PHE A 488 -13.29 -1.35 -0.10
N PHE A 489 -13.86 -0.16 -0.31
CA PHE A 489 -13.80 0.90 0.70
C PHE A 489 -14.65 0.60 1.94
N GLY A 490 -15.72 -0.14 1.82
CA GLY A 490 -16.64 -0.43 2.92
C GLY A 490 -16.34 -1.68 3.72
N SER A 491 -15.85 -2.74 3.07
CA SER A 491 -15.79 -4.09 3.65
C SER A 491 -14.42 -4.74 3.61
N SER A 492 -13.43 -4.14 2.97
CA SER A 492 -12.07 -4.70 2.95
C SER A 492 -11.42 -4.67 4.34
N GLN A 493 -10.65 -5.71 4.66
CA GLN A 493 -9.86 -5.77 5.88
C GLN A 493 -8.81 -4.65 5.95
N LEU A 494 -8.33 -4.17 4.80
CA LEU A 494 -7.34 -3.09 4.71
C LEU A 494 -7.95 -1.69 4.77
N SER A 495 -9.24 -1.54 4.50
CA SER A 495 -9.95 -0.30 4.72
C SER A 495 -10.42 -0.24 6.16
N GLN A 496 -9.73 0.52 6.98
CA GLN A 496 -9.94 0.59 8.42
C GLN A 496 -10.47 1.95 8.84
N PHE A 497 -11.30 1.92 9.86
CA PHE A 497 -11.78 3.11 10.55
C PHE A 497 -10.58 3.81 11.19
N MET A 498 -10.36 5.07 10.83
CA MET A 498 -9.16 5.79 11.28
C MET A 498 -9.13 5.94 12.81
N ASP A 499 -7.98 5.65 13.39
CA ASP A 499 -7.71 5.92 14.81
C ASP A 499 -7.48 7.43 14.99
N GLN A 500 -8.46 8.11 15.58
CA GLN A 500 -8.47 9.57 15.79
C GLN A 500 -8.40 9.95 17.27
N ASN A 501 -7.82 9.15 18.12
CA ASN A 501 -7.62 9.53 19.53
C ASN A 501 -6.77 10.80 19.64
N ASN A 502 -5.69 10.89 18.88
CA ASN A 502 -4.80 12.05 18.83
C ASN A 502 -4.10 12.12 17.47
N PRO A 503 -3.44 13.21 17.14
CA PRO A 503 -2.75 13.35 15.84
C PRO A 503 -1.68 12.29 15.57
N LEU A 504 -0.98 11.84 16.60
CA LEU A 504 0.03 10.79 16.49
C LEU A 504 -0.59 9.46 16.09
N GLY A 505 -1.75 9.11 16.65
CA GLY A 505 -2.51 7.93 16.27
C GLY A 505 -2.93 7.94 14.80
N GLU A 506 -3.40 9.09 14.30
CA GLU A 506 -3.72 9.29 12.88
C GLU A 506 -2.50 9.09 11.99
N LEU A 507 -1.40 9.76 12.31
CA LEU A 507 -0.16 9.72 11.53
C LEU A 507 0.41 8.30 11.47
N THR A 508 0.44 7.60 12.60
CA THR A 508 0.92 6.22 12.68
C THR A 508 0.03 5.26 11.89
N HIS A 509 -1.29 5.45 11.95
CA HIS A 509 -2.22 4.63 11.19
C HIS A 509 -2.00 4.73 9.68
N LYS A 510 -1.71 5.93 9.18
CA LYS A 510 -1.42 6.17 7.75
C LYS A 510 -0.09 5.54 7.29
N ARG A 511 0.83 5.31 8.20
CA ARG A 511 2.16 4.71 7.93
C ARG A 511 2.26 3.24 8.32
N ARG A 512 1.15 2.60 8.63
CA ARG A 512 1.11 1.19 9.04
C ARG A 512 1.32 0.25 7.86
N LEU A 513 2.03 -0.84 8.10
CA LEU A 513 2.27 -1.92 7.16
C LEU A 513 1.69 -3.20 7.73
N SER A 514 0.67 -3.75 7.09
CA SER A 514 0.01 -4.97 7.53
C SER A 514 0.40 -6.16 6.65
N ALA A 515 0.78 -7.27 7.25
CA ALA A 515 1.01 -8.52 6.54
C ALA A 515 -0.28 -9.35 6.32
N LEU A 516 -1.38 -8.90 6.91
CA LEU A 516 -2.70 -9.55 6.84
C LEU A 516 -3.48 -9.08 5.61
N GLY A 517 -4.62 -9.69 5.36
CA GLY A 517 -5.54 -9.27 4.31
C GLY A 517 -5.54 -10.20 3.07
N PRO A 518 -6.29 -9.83 2.02
CA PRO A 518 -6.36 -10.63 0.79
C PRO A 518 -5.00 -10.77 0.12
N GLY A 519 -4.60 -12.01 -0.16
CA GLY A 519 -3.27 -12.31 -0.73
C GLY A 519 -2.11 -12.26 0.25
N GLY A 520 -2.38 -11.98 1.52
CA GLY A 520 -1.40 -11.95 2.60
C GLY A 520 -1.45 -13.17 3.50
N LEU A 521 -0.82 -13.07 4.66
CA LEU A 521 -0.76 -14.11 5.67
C LEU A 521 -2.05 -14.17 6.49
N SER A 522 -2.37 -15.33 7.05
CA SER A 522 -3.37 -15.45 8.09
C SER A 522 -2.70 -15.48 9.46
N ARG A 523 -3.36 -14.90 10.45
CA ARG A 523 -2.85 -14.81 11.83
C ARG A 523 -2.43 -16.16 12.41
N ASP A 524 -3.24 -17.19 12.19
CA ASP A 524 -3.02 -18.54 12.73
C ASP A 524 -1.91 -19.31 12.02
N ARG A 525 -1.61 -18.97 10.76
CA ARG A 525 -0.60 -19.63 9.92
C ARG A 525 0.77 -18.97 9.95
N ALA A 526 0.87 -17.77 10.50
CA ALA A 526 2.13 -17.05 10.59
C ALA A 526 3.01 -17.67 11.69
N GLY A 527 4.18 -18.12 11.30
CA GLY A 527 5.20 -18.67 12.22
C GLY A 527 6.03 -17.58 12.88
N PHE A 528 7.00 -17.98 13.68
CA PHE A 528 7.91 -17.06 14.37
C PHE A 528 8.81 -16.27 13.41
N GLU A 529 9.26 -16.89 12.33
CA GLU A 529 10.20 -16.26 11.38
C GLU A 529 9.65 -15.01 10.72
N VAL A 530 8.36 -15.01 10.35
CA VAL A 530 7.69 -13.87 9.74
C VAL A 530 7.50 -12.73 10.74
N ARG A 531 7.35 -13.05 12.02
CA ARG A 531 7.11 -12.10 13.11
C ARG A 531 8.37 -11.48 13.67
N ASP A 532 9.53 -12.09 13.42
CA ASP A 532 10.82 -11.62 13.91
C ASP A 532 11.30 -10.37 13.16
N VAL A 533 12.19 -9.63 13.81
CA VAL A 533 12.90 -8.52 13.19
C VAL A 533 14.05 -9.07 12.36
N HIS A 534 13.95 -8.90 11.06
CA HIS A 534 14.99 -9.29 10.11
C HIS A 534 16.05 -8.18 9.97
N TYR A 535 17.31 -8.50 9.70
CA TYR A 535 18.35 -7.47 9.54
C TYR A 535 18.01 -6.46 8.43
N SER A 536 17.27 -6.85 7.40
CA SER A 536 16.83 -5.97 6.31
C SER A 536 15.82 -4.90 6.75
N HIS A 537 15.26 -5.00 7.96
CA HIS A 537 14.34 -4.00 8.51
C HIS A 537 15.03 -2.68 8.87
N TYR A 538 16.35 -2.69 8.98
CA TYR A 538 17.13 -1.50 9.35
C TYR A 538 16.87 -0.33 8.41
N GLY A 539 16.40 0.79 8.97
CA GLY A 539 16.06 1.99 8.21
C GLY A 539 14.78 1.90 7.38
N ARG A 540 14.06 0.78 7.40
CA ARG A 540 12.87 0.51 6.60
C ARG A 540 11.62 0.27 7.42
N MET A 541 11.67 -0.63 8.36
CA MET A 541 10.58 -0.93 9.28
C MET A 541 11.03 -0.77 10.72
N CYS A 542 10.21 -0.12 11.54
CA CYS A 542 10.52 0.06 12.96
C CYS A 542 10.55 -1.30 13.68
N PRO A 543 11.62 -1.60 14.42
CA PRO A 543 11.71 -2.85 15.17
C PRO A 543 10.93 -2.83 16.49
N ILE A 544 10.49 -1.66 16.94
CA ILE A 544 9.90 -1.44 18.27
C ILE A 544 8.38 -1.36 18.18
N GLU A 545 7.84 -0.58 17.25
CA GLU A 545 6.41 -0.33 17.16
C GLU A 545 5.69 -1.48 16.47
N THR A 546 5.05 -2.34 17.24
CA THR A 546 4.22 -3.46 16.78
C THR A 546 3.17 -3.74 17.85
N PRO A 547 1.97 -4.26 17.52
CA PRO A 547 0.99 -4.64 18.52
C PRO A 547 1.52 -5.74 19.45
N GLU A 548 1.04 -5.75 20.68
CA GLU A 548 1.18 -6.88 21.59
C GLU A 548 0.03 -7.87 21.34
N GLY A 549 0.30 -9.16 21.44
CA GLY A 549 -0.71 -10.19 21.31
C GLY A 549 -0.68 -10.95 19.98
N PRO A 550 -1.82 -11.39 19.45
CA PRO A 550 -1.86 -12.30 18.29
C PRO A 550 -1.26 -11.70 17.00
N ASN A 551 -1.26 -10.39 16.86
CA ASN A 551 -0.76 -9.68 15.67
C ASN A 551 0.69 -9.22 15.78
N ILE A 552 1.41 -9.61 16.80
CA ILE A 552 2.81 -9.21 16.99
C ILE A 552 3.66 -9.56 15.76
N GLY A 553 4.43 -8.60 15.29
CA GLY A 553 5.31 -8.77 14.12
C GLY A 553 4.62 -8.80 12.76
N LEU A 554 3.29 -8.94 12.72
CA LEU A 554 2.50 -8.93 11.47
C LEU A 554 2.08 -7.53 11.06
N ILE A 555 1.91 -6.64 12.03
CA ILE A 555 1.55 -5.24 11.80
C ILE A 555 2.71 -4.38 12.28
N ASN A 556 3.35 -3.69 11.35
CA ASN A 556 4.54 -2.89 11.59
C ASN A 556 4.33 -1.47 11.11
N SER A 557 5.25 -0.58 11.46
CA SER A 557 5.24 0.82 11.02
C SER A 557 6.45 1.12 10.16
N LEU A 558 6.27 1.97 9.15
CA LEU A 558 7.33 2.45 8.28
C LEU A 558 8.30 3.34 9.08
N ALA A 559 9.60 3.18 8.86
CA ALA A 559 10.61 4.04 9.48
C ALA A 559 10.53 5.49 8.96
N THR A 560 11.05 6.44 9.74
CA THR A 560 10.89 7.88 9.47
C THR A 560 11.43 8.35 8.13
N TYR A 561 12.60 7.86 7.72
CA TYR A 561 13.24 8.25 6.44
C TYR A 561 12.96 7.28 5.29
N ALA A 562 12.27 6.19 5.54
CA ALA A 562 11.97 5.20 4.52
C ALA A 562 10.94 5.70 3.51
N ARG A 563 11.12 5.30 2.28
CA ARG A 563 10.15 5.54 1.21
C ARG A 563 9.95 4.26 0.38
N ILE A 564 8.90 4.25 -0.40
CA ILE A 564 8.56 3.11 -1.26
C ILE A 564 8.95 3.48 -2.70
N ASN A 565 9.69 2.58 -3.36
CA ASN A 565 10.11 2.80 -4.75
C ASN A 565 8.99 2.45 -5.75
N GLN A 566 9.27 2.60 -7.03
CA GLN A 566 8.34 2.30 -8.12
C GLN A 566 7.89 0.82 -8.19
N TYR A 567 8.66 -0.09 -7.62
CA TYR A 567 8.34 -1.52 -7.58
C TYR A 567 7.62 -1.96 -6.30
N GLY A 568 7.49 -1.05 -5.34
CA GLY A 568 6.88 -1.33 -4.04
C GLY A 568 7.85 -1.78 -2.94
N PHE A 569 9.14 -1.82 -3.20
CA PHE A 569 10.15 -2.14 -2.19
C PHE A 569 10.48 -0.93 -1.32
N VAL A 570 10.75 -1.16 -0.06
CA VAL A 570 11.12 -0.10 0.87
C VAL A 570 12.58 0.27 0.70
N GLU A 571 12.86 1.56 0.53
CA GLU A 571 14.20 2.12 0.40
C GLU A 571 14.60 2.91 1.64
N ALA A 572 15.87 2.85 2.00
CA ALA A 572 16.46 3.67 3.05
C ALA A 572 17.52 4.60 2.47
N PRO A 573 17.68 5.82 3.00
CA PRO A 573 18.70 6.76 2.54
C PRO A 573 20.05 6.49 3.19
N TYR A 574 21.12 6.65 2.42
CA TYR A 574 22.49 6.54 2.89
C TYR A 574 23.38 7.60 2.25
N ARG A 575 24.40 8.05 2.97
CA ARG A 575 25.39 8.99 2.47
C ARG A 575 26.46 8.24 1.70
N TRP A 576 26.76 8.69 0.48
CA TRP A 576 27.82 8.11 -0.33
C TRP A 576 29.21 8.47 0.19
N ILE A 577 30.12 7.51 0.24
CA ILE A 577 31.51 7.69 0.60
C ILE A 577 32.36 7.67 -0.67
N ASP A 578 33.10 8.74 -0.91
CA ASP A 578 34.03 8.85 -2.02
C ASP A 578 35.33 8.12 -1.68
N LYS A 579 35.68 7.09 -2.45
CA LYS A 579 36.85 6.26 -2.32
C LYS A 579 37.93 6.55 -3.37
N SER A 580 38.00 7.76 -3.92
CA SER A 580 39.05 8.15 -4.87
C SER A 580 40.45 7.99 -4.28
N ASP A 581 40.57 8.16 -2.95
CA ASP A 581 41.74 7.76 -2.17
C ASP A 581 41.34 6.61 -1.25
N PRO A 582 41.68 5.34 -1.55
CA PRO A 582 41.27 4.20 -0.76
C PRO A 582 41.70 4.20 0.70
N GLU A 583 42.85 4.86 1.02
CA GLU A 583 43.36 4.95 2.39
C GLU A 583 42.62 6.01 3.22
N ASN A 584 42.05 7.01 2.58
CA ASN A 584 41.37 8.14 3.22
C ASN A 584 40.00 8.44 2.57
N PRO A 585 39.03 7.58 2.75
CA PRO A 585 37.70 7.80 2.17
C PRO A 585 37.04 9.03 2.77
N VAL A 586 36.29 9.78 1.92
CA VAL A 586 35.56 11.00 2.31
C VAL A 586 34.07 10.73 2.30
N VAL A 587 33.42 11.02 3.41
CA VAL A 587 31.95 10.96 3.48
C VAL A 587 31.38 12.23 2.85
N THR A 588 30.57 12.07 1.80
CA THR A 588 29.94 13.18 1.09
C THR A 588 28.52 13.45 1.62
N GLU A 589 27.95 14.58 1.25
CA GLU A 589 26.55 14.92 1.54
C GLU A 589 25.57 14.35 0.50
N LYS A 590 26.07 13.66 -0.53
CA LYS A 590 25.23 13.01 -1.52
C LYS A 590 24.48 11.83 -0.89
N VAL A 591 23.14 11.88 -0.94
CA VAL A 591 22.28 10.85 -0.40
C VAL A 591 21.79 9.93 -1.51
N VAL A 592 21.90 8.64 -1.29
CA VAL A 592 21.43 7.59 -2.21
C VAL A 592 20.42 6.72 -1.47
N TYR A 593 19.25 6.52 -2.08
CA TYR A 593 18.25 5.59 -1.56
C TYR A 593 18.52 4.20 -2.11
N MET A 594 18.56 3.21 -1.24
CA MET A 594 18.84 1.82 -1.61
C MET A 594 17.77 0.89 -1.06
N THR A 595 17.39 -0.11 -1.87
CA THR A 595 16.60 -1.24 -1.41
C THR A 595 17.47 -2.19 -0.57
N ALA A 596 16.84 -3.11 0.15
CA ALA A 596 17.56 -4.06 0.99
C ALA A 596 18.54 -4.95 0.20
N ASP A 597 18.18 -5.34 -1.00
CA ASP A 597 19.04 -6.14 -1.89
C ASP A 597 20.33 -5.40 -2.29
N GLU A 598 20.21 -4.13 -2.64
CA GLU A 598 21.35 -3.28 -3.00
C GLU A 598 22.27 -3.04 -1.82
N GLU A 599 21.66 -2.81 -0.63
CA GLU A 599 22.41 -2.59 0.61
C GLU A 599 23.26 -3.80 1.02
N ASP A 600 22.81 -5.02 0.73
CA ASP A 600 23.53 -6.26 1.06
C ASP A 600 24.93 -6.35 0.43
N ASN A 601 25.19 -5.58 -0.63
CA ASN A 601 26.47 -5.57 -1.32
C ASN A 601 27.51 -4.60 -0.70
N TYR A 602 27.09 -3.78 0.28
CA TYR A 602 27.90 -2.68 0.78
C TYR A 602 28.06 -2.74 2.30
N HIS A 603 29.22 -2.21 2.75
CA HIS A 603 29.47 -1.95 4.17
C HIS A 603 28.95 -0.55 4.49
N VAL A 604 28.22 -0.42 5.57
CA VAL A 604 27.59 0.84 5.98
C VAL A 604 28.07 1.22 7.38
N ALA A 605 28.62 2.44 7.52
CA ALA A 605 29.05 2.99 8.81
C ALA A 605 27.86 3.56 9.59
N GLN A 606 27.99 3.61 10.92
CA GLN A 606 26.99 4.22 11.79
C GLN A 606 26.97 5.74 11.65
N ALA A 607 25.80 6.34 11.82
CA ALA A 607 25.60 7.80 11.69
C ALA A 607 26.37 8.62 12.74
N ASN A 608 26.65 8.07 13.92
CA ASN A 608 27.35 8.73 15.01
C ASN A 608 28.88 8.60 14.93
N THR A 609 29.42 8.04 13.86
CA THR A 609 30.86 7.90 13.69
C THR A 609 31.53 9.27 13.64
N PRO A 610 32.61 9.52 14.44
CA PRO A 610 33.31 10.79 14.41
C PRO A 610 33.95 11.05 13.05
N LEU A 611 33.71 12.23 12.49
CA LEU A 611 34.29 12.71 11.23
C LEU A 611 35.05 14.01 11.51
N ASP A 612 36.07 14.28 10.71
CA ASP A 612 36.73 15.58 10.73
C ASP A 612 35.93 16.65 9.92
N GLU A 613 36.42 17.88 9.83
CA GLU A 613 35.76 18.97 9.11
C GLU A 613 35.66 18.72 7.60
N GLU A 614 36.57 17.91 7.05
CA GLU A 614 36.57 17.54 5.61
C GLU A 614 35.75 16.28 5.30
N GLY A 615 35.24 15.57 6.29
CA GLY A 615 34.46 14.36 6.15
C GLY A 615 35.24 13.06 6.17
N HIS A 616 36.52 13.08 6.57
CA HIS A 616 37.34 11.88 6.77
C HIS A 616 37.05 11.21 8.11
N PHE A 617 37.17 9.87 8.15
CA PHE A 617 37.04 9.14 9.42
C PHE A 617 38.28 9.42 10.29
N ILE A 618 38.08 9.77 11.56
CA ILE A 618 39.12 10.05 12.53
C ILE A 618 39.86 8.78 12.93
N HIS A 619 39.09 7.66 13.11
CA HIS A 619 39.64 6.37 13.52
C HIS A 619 39.90 5.46 12.33
N LYS A 620 40.92 4.61 12.45
CA LYS A 620 41.24 3.61 11.43
C LYS A 620 40.19 2.51 11.35
N ASN A 621 39.69 2.04 12.49
CA ASN A 621 38.64 1.05 12.59
C ASN A 621 37.32 1.73 12.99
N VAL A 622 36.26 1.48 12.24
CA VAL A 622 34.96 2.09 12.39
C VAL A 622 33.92 1.01 12.56
N SER A 623 33.01 1.20 13.49
CA SER A 623 31.86 0.31 13.65
C SER A 623 30.89 0.47 12.49
N GLY A 624 30.46 -0.64 11.97
CA GLY A 624 29.50 -0.66 10.88
C GLY A 624 28.85 -2.02 10.73
N ARG A 625 28.01 -2.14 9.74
CA ARG A 625 27.29 -3.39 9.47
C ARG A 625 27.49 -3.83 8.03
N TYR A 626 27.49 -5.12 7.87
CA TYR A 626 27.50 -5.82 6.59
C TYR A 626 26.56 -7.02 6.71
N ARG A 627 25.44 -6.98 6.01
CA ARG A 627 24.38 -7.99 6.14
C ARG A 627 23.91 -8.16 7.59
N GLU A 628 23.99 -9.35 8.16
CA GLU A 628 23.61 -9.65 9.55
C GLU A 628 24.67 -9.23 10.57
N GLU A 629 25.91 -9.02 10.14
CA GLU A 629 27.05 -8.77 11.01
C GLU A 629 27.21 -7.30 11.34
N THR A 630 27.31 -6.98 12.63
CA THR A 630 27.69 -5.65 13.13
C THR A 630 29.00 -5.78 13.86
N GLN A 631 30.06 -5.21 13.31
CA GLN A 631 31.40 -5.27 13.89
C GLN A 631 32.26 -4.10 13.42
N GLU A 632 33.48 -4.00 13.95
CA GLU A 632 34.44 -3.00 13.51
C GLU A 632 35.15 -3.46 12.25
N TYR A 633 35.14 -2.60 11.23
CA TYR A 633 35.83 -2.79 9.97
C TYR A 633 36.84 -1.67 9.75
N GLU A 634 37.84 -1.91 8.93
CA GLU A 634 38.79 -0.89 8.51
C GLU A 634 38.06 0.18 7.67
N ARG A 635 38.35 1.46 7.87
CA ARG A 635 37.69 2.59 7.19
C ARG A 635 37.67 2.52 5.66
N SER A 636 38.63 1.86 5.06
CA SER A 636 38.72 1.68 3.61
C SER A 636 37.65 0.78 3.02
N LYS A 637 36.99 -0.02 3.84
CA LYS A 637 35.93 -0.97 3.40
C LYS A 637 34.55 -0.34 3.28
N PHE A 638 34.30 0.79 3.91
CA PHE A 638 32.96 1.40 3.93
C PHE A 638 32.62 2.10 2.62
N ASP A 639 31.43 1.83 2.12
CA ASP A 639 30.88 2.41 0.90
C ASP A 639 29.84 3.49 1.17
N TYR A 640 29.12 3.38 2.28
CA TYR A 640 28.05 4.28 2.68
C TYR A 640 28.04 4.53 4.19
N MET A 641 27.35 5.56 4.59
CA MET A 641 27.12 5.91 5.98
C MET A 641 25.66 6.27 6.21
N ASP A 642 25.11 5.92 7.37
CA ASP A 642 23.75 6.29 7.75
C ASP A 642 23.57 7.82 7.80
N VAL A 643 22.40 8.31 7.41
CA VAL A 643 22.09 9.76 7.42
C VAL A 643 21.77 10.27 8.81
N SER A 644 21.11 9.46 9.65
CA SER A 644 20.69 9.85 11.00
C SER A 644 20.40 8.62 11.86
N PRO A 645 20.63 8.68 13.16
CA PRO A 645 20.19 7.62 14.07
C PRO A 645 18.67 7.44 14.12
N LYS A 646 17.91 8.48 13.81
CA LYS A 646 16.43 8.44 13.78
C LYS A 646 15.88 7.54 12.67
N MET A 647 16.67 7.23 11.65
CA MET A 647 16.21 6.45 10.50
C MET A 647 15.79 5.02 10.84
N VAL A 648 16.20 4.50 11.98
CA VAL A 648 15.90 3.13 12.42
C VAL A 648 14.46 2.98 12.91
N PHE A 649 13.90 4.05 13.48
CA PHE A 649 12.64 4.02 14.22
C PHE A 649 11.49 4.70 13.48
N SER A 650 10.26 4.32 13.85
CA SER A 650 9.05 5.01 13.39
C SER A 650 8.84 6.34 14.11
N VAL A 651 7.84 7.11 13.69
CA VAL A 651 7.53 8.42 14.28
C VAL A 651 7.19 8.31 15.77
N ALA A 652 6.32 7.38 16.15
CA ALA A 652 5.91 7.20 17.54
C ALA A 652 7.10 6.82 18.44
N THR A 653 7.94 5.93 17.97
CA THR A 653 9.15 5.51 18.70
C THR A 653 10.18 6.65 18.79
N ALA A 654 10.30 7.45 17.74
CA ALA A 654 11.22 8.60 17.72
C ALA A 654 10.80 9.74 18.66
N LEU A 655 9.57 9.74 19.14
CA LEU A 655 9.09 10.69 20.15
C LEU A 655 9.46 10.32 21.59
N ILE A 656 9.97 9.13 21.83
CA ILE A 656 10.36 8.69 23.19
C ILE A 656 11.70 9.31 23.54
N PRO A 657 11.76 10.17 24.59
CA PRO A 657 13.05 10.72 25.03
C PRO A 657 13.88 9.64 25.73
N PHE A 658 15.20 9.69 25.54
CA PHE A 658 16.16 8.73 26.11
C PHE A 658 15.84 7.27 25.76
N LEU A 659 15.38 7.03 24.55
CA LEU A 659 15.02 5.70 24.05
C LEU A 659 16.18 4.69 24.18
N GLU A 660 17.40 5.13 24.01
CA GLU A 660 18.60 4.31 24.12
C GLU A 660 18.82 3.68 25.50
N ASN A 661 18.19 4.25 26.53
CA ASN A 661 18.28 3.76 27.92
C ASN A 661 17.14 2.78 28.28
N ASP A 662 16.15 2.63 27.40
CA ASP A 662 14.98 1.79 27.65
C ASP A 662 15.17 0.39 27.05
N ASP A 663 14.61 -0.60 27.75
CA ASP A 663 14.50 -1.95 27.21
C ASP A 663 13.50 -1.96 26.04
N ALA A 664 13.77 -2.79 25.03
CA ALA A 664 12.93 -2.88 23.83
C ALA A 664 11.46 -3.21 24.16
N ASN A 665 11.21 -4.06 25.15
CA ASN A 665 9.85 -4.42 25.56
C ASN A 665 9.08 -3.20 26.10
N ARG A 666 9.73 -2.36 26.90
CA ARG A 666 9.12 -1.16 27.45
C ARG A 666 8.99 -0.02 26.44
N ALA A 667 9.93 0.08 25.51
CA ALA A 667 9.81 1.00 24.38
C ALA A 667 8.61 0.66 23.48
N LEU A 668 8.37 -0.62 23.24
CA LEU A 668 7.21 -1.11 22.48
C LEU A 668 5.89 -0.71 23.19
N MET A 669 5.79 -0.96 24.49
CA MET A 669 4.62 -0.56 25.27
C MET A 669 4.41 0.95 25.26
N GLY A 670 5.49 1.72 25.44
CA GLY A 670 5.46 3.18 25.45
C GLY A 670 5.02 3.77 24.10
N SER A 671 5.54 3.27 23.00
CA SER A 671 5.17 3.73 21.67
C SER A 671 3.70 3.43 21.36
N ASN A 672 3.20 2.28 21.78
CA ASN A 672 1.79 1.90 21.61
C ASN A 672 0.87 2.77 22.48
N MET A 673 1.27 3.07 23.71
CA MET A 673 0.48 3.90 24.62
C MET A 673 0.42 5.38 24.21
N GLN A 674 1.45 5.93 23.57
CA GLN A 674 1.40 7.28 23.00
C GLN A 674 0.24 7.47 22.02
N ARG A 675 -0.10 6.46 21.26
CA ARG A 675 -1.22 6.50 20.30
C ARG A 675 -2.59 6.51 20.95
N GLN A 676 -2.69 6.17 22.22
CA GLN A 676 -3.94 6.10 22.97
C GLN A 676 -4.21 7.35 23.82
N ALA A 677 -3.32 8.34 23.79
CA ALA A 677 -3.46 9.57 24.56
C ALA A 677 -4.71 10.36 24.15
N VAL A 678 -5.51 10.76 25.12
CA VAL A 678 -6.74 11.55 24.91
C VAL A 678 -6.39 13.03 24.81
N PRO A 679 -6.96 13.80 23.86
CA PRO A 679 -6.79 15.25 23.81
C PRO A 679 -7.35 15.91 25.08
N LEU A 680 -6.53 16.70 25.77
CA LEU A 680 -6.91 17.39 26.98
C LEU A 680 -7.42 18.80 26.68
N LEU A 681 -8.12 19.41 27.64
CA LEU A 681 -8.57 20.82 27.54
C LEU A 681 -7.39 21.76 27.28
N THR A 682 -6.34 21.60 28.04
CA THR A 682 -5.05 22.30 27.83
C THR A 682 -3.92 21.31 27.90
N THR A 683 -3.04 21.37 26.92
CA THR A 683 -1.85 20.50 26.85
C THR A 683 -0.58 21.31 27.00
N GLU A 684 0.47 20.68 27.46
CA GLU A 684 1.78 21.28 27.60
C GLU A 684 2.76 20.56 26.68
N ALA A 685 3.61 21.33 25.98
CA ALA A 685 4.71 20.75 25.24
C ALA A 685 5.67 20.04 26.19
N PRO A 686 6.25 18.88 25.81
CA PRO A 686 7.17 18.19 26.69
C PRO A 686 8.40 19.06 26.99
N VAL A 687 8.85 19.05 28.24
CA VAL A 687 10.05 19.80 28.66
C VAL A 687 11.30 19.27 27.93
N VAL A 688 11.40 17.93 27.87
CA VAL A 688 12.47 17.24 27.14
C VAL A 688 11.86 16.58 25.90
N GLY A 689 12.28 17.01 24.74
CA GLY A 689 11.78 16.50 23.46
C GLY A 689 12.90 15.89 22.60
N THR A 690 12.51 15.20 21.56
CA THR A 690 13.42 14.53 20.61
C THR A 690 13.63 15.30 19.29
N GLY A 691 12.88 16.39 19.09
CA GLY A 691 12.90 17.15 17.83
C GLY A 691 11.90 16.67 16.77
N MET A 692 11.19 15.57 17.02
CA MET A 692 10.15 15.06 16.13
C MET A 692 8.79 15.72 16.32
N GLU A 693 8.58 16.42 17.42
CA GLU A 693 7.27 16.95 17.83
C GLU A 693 6.69 17.90 16.78
N VAL A 694 7.49 18.84 16.30
CA VAL A 694 7.04 19.83 15.28
C VAL A 694 6.69 19.13 13.98
N LYS A 695 7.55 18.23 13.52
CA LYS A 695 7.34 17.49 12.27
C LYS A 695 6.10 16.62 12.32
N ALA A 696 5.90 15.90 13.42
CA ALA A 696 4.73 15.08 13.63
C ALA A 696 3.43 15.90 13.67
N ALA A 697 3.43 17.02 14.39
CA ALA A 697 2.27 17.89 14.50
C ALA A 697 1.86 18.51 13.15
N VAL A 698 2.83 18.98 12.39
CA VAL A 698 2.57 19.62 11.08
C VAL A 698 2.12 18.59 10.05
N ASP A 699 2.81 17.47 9.93
CA ASP A 699 2.53 16.46 8.92
C ASP A 699 1.23 15.67 9.17
N SER A 700 0.77 15.59 10.42
CA SER A 700 -0.53 14.99 10.74
C SER A 700 -1.73 15.79 10.20
N GLY A 701 -1.54 17.07 9.88
CA GLY A 701 -2.56 17.94 9.31
C GLY A 701 -3.55 18.53 10.30
N VAL A 702 -3.34 18.35 11.61
CA VAL A 702 -4.23 18.91 12.64
C VAL A 702 -3.97 20.39 12.94
N CYS A 703 -2.76 20.85 12.67
CA CYS A 703 -2.40 22.27 12.79
C CYS A 703 -2.70 23.02 11.50
N VAL A 704 -3.19 24.25 11.64
CA VAL A 704 -3.36 25.13 10.48
C VAL A 704 -2.02 25.80 10.18
N VAL A 705 -1.56 25.71 8.96
CA VAL A 705 -0.28 26.22 8.47
C VAL A 705 -0.52 27.30 7.42
N ALA A 706 0.21 28.40 7.50
CA ALA A 706 0.13 29.47 6.50
C ALA A 706 0.67 28.98 5.15
N GLU A 707 -0.12 29.11 4.09
CA GLU A 707 0.28 28.70 2.74
C GLU A 707 1.34 29.64 2.15
N ARG A 708 1.21 30.95 2.44
CA ARG A 708 2.13 32.00 1.96
C ARG A 708 2.47 32.97 3.07
N ALA A 709 3.62 33.61 2.94
CA ALA A 709 4.03 34.66 3.86
C ALA A 709 3.09 35.86 3.78
N GLY A 710 2.84 36.50 4.91
CA GLY A 710 1.95 37.64 4.99
C GLY A 710 1.82 38.20 6.40
N THR A 711 0.87 39.13 6.57
CA THR A 711 0.55 39.72 7.86
C THR A 711 -0.87 39.33 8.27
N VAL A 712 -1.06 38.95 9.53
CA VAL A 712 -2.38 38.62 10.07
C VAL A 712 -3.24 39.85 10.16
N GLU A 713 -4.34 39.89 9.39
CA GLU A 713 -5.28 41.01 9.39
C GLU A 713 -6.33 40.88 10.51
N SER A 714 -6.82 39.65 10.73
CA SER A 714 -7.72 39.38 11.85
C SER A 714 -7.52 37.95 12.37
N SER A 715 -7.71 37.79 13.68
CA SER A 715 -7.61 36.48 14.34
C SER A 715 -8.77 36.37 15.32
N THR A 716 -9.72 35.45 15.00
CA THR A 716 -10.87 35.14 15.86
C THR A 716 -10.84 33.67 16.20
N SER A 717 -11.68 33.22 17.11
CA SER A 717 -11.78 31.80 17.47
C SER A 717 -12.22 30.90 16.31
N LYS A 718 -12.85 31.45 15.28
CA LYS A 718 -13.41 30.72 14.15
C LYS A 718 -12.61 30.84 12.85
N GLU A 719 -11.85 31.95 12.72
CA GLU A 719 -11.22 32.30 11.46
C GLU A 719 -9.96 33.13 11.66
N ILE A 720 -8.96 32.89 10.83
CA ILE A 720 -7.74 33.69 10.72
C ILE A 720 -7.66 34.20 9.28
N VAL A 721 -7.54 35.50 9.11
CA VAL A 721 -7.35 36.13 7.80
C VAL A 721 -5.92 36.67 7.71
N VAL A 722 -5.20 36.20 6.69
CA VAL A 722 -3.82 36.63 6.39
C VAL A 722 -3.81 37.41 5.09
N ARG A 723 -3.24 38.63 5.15
CA ARG A 723 -2.96 39.44 3.97
C ARG A 723 -1.60 39.07 3.41
N GLU A 724 -1.57 38.48 2.23
CA GLU A 724 -0.34 38.13 1.54
C GLU A 724 0.37 39.37 0.98
N GLU A 725 1.65 39.25 0.61
CA GLU A 725 2.47 40.36 0.08
C GLU A 725 1.91 40.98 -1.21
N ASP A 726 1.18 40.22 -2.02
CA ASP A 726 0.50 40.65 -3.23
C ASP A 726 -0.84 41.35 -2.97
N GLY A 727 -1.23 41.52 -1.72
CA GLY A 727 -2.48 42.16 -1.30
C GLY A 727 -3.70 41.21 -1.29
N LYS A 728 -3.55 39.95 -1.66
CA LYS A 728 -4.60 38.93 -1.60
C LYS A 728 -4.84 38.54 -0.14
N LYS A 729 -6.10 38.41 0.23
CA LYS A 729 -6.51 37.93 1.56
C LYS A 729 -6.85 36.47 1.51
N THR A 730 -6.21 35.65 2.35
CA THR A 730 -6.51 34.25 2.53
C THR A 730 -7.17 34.04 3.87
N SER A 731 -8.34 33.41 3.88
CA SER A 731 -9.09 33.05 5.09
C SER A 731 -8.87 31.59 5.45
N TYR A 732 -8.51 31.34 6.70
CA TYR A 732 -8.36 29.99 7.24
C TYR A 732 -9.46 29.75 8.27
N LYS A 733 -10.39 28.84 7.95
CA LYS A 733 -11.46 28.45 8.88
C LYS A 733 -10.94 27.41 9.85
N LEU A 734 -11.26 27.61 11.14
CA LEU A 734 -10.85 26.71 12.19
C LEU A 734 -11.96 25.70 12.53
N THR A 735 -11.58 24.46 12.76
CA THR A 735 -12.45 23.39 13.24
C THR A 735 -12.77 23.63 14.72
N LYS A 736 -14.03 23.70 15.09
CA LYS A 736 -14.47 23.93 16.46
C LYS A 736 -15.31 22.76 16.97
N PHE A 737 -14.87 22.15 18.06
CA PHE A 737 -15.61 21.14 18.84
C PHE A 737 -16.27 20.04 18.00
N GLN A 738 -15.49 19.46 17.08
CA GLN A 738 -15.97 18.35 16.26
C GLN A 738 -15.70 17.01 16.94
N ARG A 739 -16.63 16.07 16.77
CA ARG A 739 -16.47 14.71 17.22
C ARG A 739 -15.46 13.97 16.33
N SER A 740 -14.49 13.29 16.95
CA SER A 740 -13.62 12.35 16.25
C SER A 740 -14.27 10.96 16.16
N ASN A 741 -13.65 10.04 15.45
CA ASN A 741 -14.14 8.66 15.33
C ASN A 741 -14.25 7.94 16.69
N GLN A 742 -13.41 8.29 17.65
CA GLN A 742 -13.43 7.75 19.02
C GLN A 742 -14.16 8.66 20.02
N SER A 743 -14.98 9.56 19.53
CA SER A 743 -15.77 10.49 20.33
C SER A 743 -14.95 11.50 21.14
N ASN A 744 -13.73 11.80 20.70
CA ASN A 744 -12.91 12.85 21.29
C ASN A 744 -13.26 14.21 20.68
N CYS A 745 -12.91 15.27 21.38
CA CYS A 745 -13.13 16.64 20.93
C CYS A 745 -11.95 17.14 20.09
N TYR A 746 -12.18 17.41 18.81
CA TYR A 746 -11.23 18.08 17.92
C TYR A 746 -11.57 19.54 17.83
N ASN A 747 -10.66 20.38 18.30
CA ASN A 747 -10.83 21.83 18.38
C ASN A 747 -9.52 22.53 17.99
N GLN A 748 -9.59 23.48 17.08
CA GLN A 748 -8.44 24.28 16.66
C GLN A 748 -8.48 25.65 17.33
N ARG A 749 -7.35 26.14 17.81
CA ARG A 749 -7.19 27.44 18.48
C ARG A 749 -6.11 28.26 17.79
N PRO A 750 -6.35 29.56 17.51
CA PRO A 750 -5.33 30.42 16.91
C PRO A 750 -4.21 30.71 17.91
N ILE A 751 -2.97 30.75 17.42
CA ILE A 751 -1.79 31.11 18.21
C ILE A 751 -1.16 32.43 17.76
N VAL A 752 -1.70 33.05 16.71
CA VAL A 752 -1.27 34.34 16.17
C VAL A 752 -2.27 35.44 16.48
N ASN A 753 -1.79 36.63 16.65
CA ASN A 753 -2.61 37.83 16.92
C ASN A 753 -2.61 38.75 15.69
N LYS A 754 -3.57 39.68 15.68
CA LYS A 754 -3.65 40.71 14.64
C LYS A 754 -2.35 41.50 14.57
N GLY A 755 -1.82 41.65 13.37
CA GLY A 755 -0.58 42.38 13.10
C GLY A 755 0.69 41.56 13.10
N ASP A 756 0.61 40.25 13.46
CA ASP A 756 1.75 39.36 13.44
C ASP A 756 2.17 39.05 11.99
N VAL A 757 3.48 39.03 11.75
CA VAL A 757 4.02 38.63 10.45
C VAL A 757 4.25 37.12 10.48
N VAL A 758 3.70 36.40 9.49
CA VAL A 758 3.84 34.96 9.35
C VAL A 758 4.62 34.58 8.10
N ALA A 759 5.46 33.57 8.19
CA ALA A 759 6.19 33.02 7.05
C ALA A 759 5.38 31.90 6.40
N ALA A 760 5.69 31.56 5.15
CA ALA A 760 5.12 30.40 4.49
C ALA A 760 5.51 29.12 5.26
N GLY A 761 4.53 28.25 5.54
CA GLY A 761 4.76 27.01 6.30
C GLY A 761 4.78 27.17 7.83
N GLN A 762 4.55 28.38 8.33
CA GLN A 762 4.46 28.62 9.78
C GLN A 762 3.09 28.17 10.32
N VAL A 763 3.08 27.51 11.48
CA VAL A 763 1.84 27.15 12.18
C VAL A 763 1.16 28.38 12.71
N ILE A 764 -0.11 28.60 12.37
CA ILE A 764 -0.92 29.75 12.81
C ILE A 764 -2.04 29.36 13.77
N ALA A 765 -2.40 28.09 13.85
CA ALA A 765 -3.39 27.58 14.80
C ALA A 765 -3.01 26.17 15.26
N ASP A 766 -3.14 25.92 16.56
CA ASP A 766 -2.95 24.61 17.16
C ASP A 766 -4.20 23.75 17.01
N GLY A 767 -3.99 22.46 16.77
CA GLY A 767 -5.02 21.44 16.78
C GLY A 767 -5.14 20.73 18.15
N PRO A 768 -5.85 19.61 18.19
CA PRO A 768 -5.92 18.78 19.39
C PRO A 768 -4.54 18.18 19.71
N SER A 769 -4.22 18.05 20.98
CA SER A 769 -2.94 17.51 21.47
C SER A 769 -1.71 18.20 20.88
N THR A 770 -1.80 19.49 20.59
CA THR A 770 -0.66 20.32 20.14
C THR A 770 -0.56 21.59 20.94
N SER A 771 0.64 22.11 21.11
CA SER A 771 0.93 23.35 21.82
C SER A 771 2.05 24.10 21.10
N GLY A 772 1.76 25.32 20.61
CA GLY A 772 2.73 26.14 19.87
C GLY A 772 3.26 25.50 18.61
N GLY A 773 2.51 24.58 17.98
CA GLY A 773 2.92 23.84 16.78
C GLY A 773 3.71 22.56 17.07
N GLU A 774 3.89 22.22 18.34
CA GLU A 774 4.56 20.98 18.77
C GLU A 774 3.54 19.95 19.24
N MET A 775 3.83 18.67 19.04
CA MET A 775 3.03 17.57 19.58
C MET A 775 3.09 17.59 21.11
N ALA A 776 1.94 17.74 21.76
CA ALA A 776 1.79 17.78 23.20
C ALA A 776 0.71 16.78 23.62
N LEU A 777 1.09 15.55 23.90
CA LEU A 777 0.16 14.44 24.15
C LEU A 777 -0.42 14.45 25.58
N GLY A 778 0.09 15.32 26.45
CA GLY A 778 -0.35 15.37 27.83
C GLY A 778 0.21 16.56 28.60
N LYS A 779 0.52 16.33 29.85
CA LYS A 779 1.05 17.33 30.80
C LYS A 779 2.42 16.91 31.30
N ASN A 780 3.11 17.82 31.99
CA ASN A 780 4.40 17.58 32.66
C ASN A 780 4.20 17.53 34.17
N PRO A 781 3.67 16.44 34.74
CA PRO A 781 3.47 16.35 36.19
C PRO A 781 4.76 15.99 36.91
N LEU A 782 4.83 16.39 38.16
CA LEU A 782 5.89 15.96 39.09
C LEU A 782 5.63 14.54 39.56
N ILE A 783 6.58 13.63 39.34
CA ILE A 783 6.47 12.21 39.66
C ILE A 783 7.49 11.82 40.74
N GLY A 784 7.03 11.09 41.74
CA GLY A 784 7.88 10.44 42.71
C GLY A 784 7.95 8.93 42.46
N PHE A 785 9.14 8.37 42.48
CA PHE A 785 9.38 6.93 42.27
C PHE A 785 9.64 6.25 43.61
N MET A 786 8.64 5.51 44.11
CA MET A 786 8.77 4.70 45.33
C MET A 786 7.67 3.64 45.36
N THR A 787 7.83 2.61 46.19
CA THR A 787 6.71 1.71 46.51
C THR A 787 5.78 2.39 47.54
N TRP A 788 4.47 2.30 47.32
CA TRP A 788 3.51 2.93 48.23
C TRP A 788 2.39 1.96 48.62
N GLU A 789 2.56 1.27 49.73
CA GLU A 789 1.58 0.37 50.34
C GLU A 789 0.96 -0.68 49.41
N GLY A 790 1.68 -1.05 48.35
CA GLY A 790 1.21 -2.01 47.31
C GLY A 790 0.20 -1.47 46.31
N TYR A 791 -0.26 -0.22 46.42
CA TYR A 791 -1.25 0.35 45.52
C TYR A 791 -0.68 0.74 44.16
N ASN A 792 0.62 0.78 43.99
CA ASN A 792 1.31 1.03 42.74
C ASN A 792 2.04 -0.21 42.16
N TYR A 793 1.52 -1.41 42.53
CA TYR A 793 2.06 -2.68 42.02
C TYR A 793 1.71 -2.90 40.51
N GLU A 794 2.68 -3.36 39.74
CA GLU A 794 2.54 -3.69 38.31
C GLU A 794 1.82 -2.61 37.46
N ASP A 795 2.54 -1.56 37.10
CA ASP A 795 2.06 -0.47 36.21
C ASP A 795 0.91 0.38 36.84
N ALA A 796 0.49 0.09 38.07
CA ALA A 796 -0.47 0.93 38.75
C ALA A 796 0.16 2.26 39.16
N VAL A 797 -0.62 3.33 39.10
CA VAL A 797 -0.19 4.70 39.43
C VAL A 797 -1.12 5.33 40.43
N LEU A 798 -0.56 6.02 41.42
CA LEU A 798 -1.30 6.87 42.34
C LEU A 798 -1.31 8.30 41.81
N LEU A 799 -2.46 8.94 41.86
CA LEU A 799 -2.64 10.31 41.44
C LEU A 799 -3.07 11.20 42.63
N SER A 800 -2.57 12.43 42.63
CA SER A 800 -3.03 13.44 43.60
C SER A 800 -4.41 13.96 43.25
N GLU A 801 -5.25 14.24 44.26
CA GLU A 801 -6.56 14.89 44.09
C GLU A 801 -6.44 16.28 43.42
N ARG A 802 -5.31 16.94 43.56
CA ARG A 802 -5.00 18.21 42.90
C ARG A 802 -5.19 18.16 41.39
N LEU A 803 -4.90 17.01 40.73
CA LEU A 803 -5.10 16.82 39.31
C LEU A 803 -6.58 16.98 38.91
N VAL A 804 -7.49 16.55 39.76
CA VAL A 804 -8.93 16.70 39.56
C VAL A 804 -9.36 18.15 39.83
N GLN A 805 -8.86 18.76 40.88
CA GLN A 805 -9.21 20.14 41.26
C GLN A 805 -8.77 21.18 40.22
N ASP A 806 -7.60 21.00 39.62
CA ASP A 806 -7.00 21.95 38.69
C ASP A 806 -7.31 21.60 37.20
N ASP A 807 -8.18 20.62 36.96
CA ASP A 807 -8.53 20.15 35.59
C ASP A 807 -7.30 19.79 34.75
N VAL A 808 -6.29 19.15 35.34
CA VAL A 808 -5.01 18.86 34.69
C VAL A 808 -5.20 17.85 33.54
N TYR A 809 -5.95 16.76 33.78
CA TYR A 809 -6.21 15.71 32.81
C TYR A 809 -7.66 15.68 32.29
N THR A 810 -8.36 16.77 32.46
CA THR A 810 -9.75 16.87 32.01
C THR A 810 -9.87 16.91 30.50
N SER A 811 -10.74 16.11 29.96
CA SER A 811 -11.02 16.00 28.53
C SER A 811 -12.50 16.18 28.23
N VAL A 812 -12.81 16.53 27.00
CA VAL A 812 -14.17 16.66 26.49
C VAL A 812 -14.44 15.53 25.53
N HIS A 813 -15.56 14.84 25.71
CA HIS A 813 -16.02 13.78 24.80
C HIS A 813 -17.34 14.19 24.18
N ILE A 814 -17.49 13.98 22.89
CA ILE A 814 -18.70 14.31 22.13
C ILE A 814 -19.30 13.02 21.59
N GLU A 815 -20.49 12.67 22.06
CA GLU A 815 -21.22 11.50 21.56
C GLU A 815 -22.28 11.91 20.55
N GLU A 816 -22.52 11.01 19.58
CA GLU A 816 -23.57 11.16 18.58
C GLU A 816 -24.74 10.23 18.88
N TYR A 817 -25.96 10.78 18.85
CA TYR A 817 -27.19 10.03 19.00
C TYR A 817 -28.07 10.26 17.79
N GLU A 818 -28.64 9.21 17.26
CA GLU A 818 -29.41 9.23 16.02
C GLU A 818 -30.81 8.67 16.20
N ALA A 819 -31.80 9.34 15.63
CA ALA A 819 -33.19 8.89 15.57
C ALA A 819 -33.71 8.95 14.15
N GLU A 820 -34.33 7.86 13.68
CA GLU A 820 -34.90 7.76 12.34
C GLU A 820 -36.41 7.60 12.42
N ALA A 821 -37.12 8.37 11.61
CA ALA A 821 -38.57 8.16 11.38
C ALA A 821 -38.75 7.31 10.13
N ARG A 822 -39.15 6.06 10.28
CA ARG A 822 -39.34 5.09 9.20
C ARG A 822 -40.80 4.86 8.87
N ASP A 823 -41.07 4.41 7.65
CA ASP A 823 -42.35 3.88 7.29
C ASP A 823 -42.53 2.47 7.86
N THR A 824 -43.61 2.26 8.59
CA THR A 824 -43.99 0.93 9.11
C THR A 824 -45.22 0.40 8.39
N LYS A 825 -45.50 -0.90 8.54
CA LYS A 825 -46.72 -1.52 7.96
C LYS A 825 -48.02 -0.90 8.47
N LEU A 826 -47.97 -0.29 9.65
CA LEU A 826 -49.13 0.34 10.31
C LEU A 826 -49.23 1.84 10.04
N GLY A 827 -48.28 2.42 9.38
CA GLY A 827 -48.19 3.85 9.09
C GLY A 827 -46.78 4.40 9.32
N PRO A 828 -46.51 5.65 8.93
CA PRO A 828 -45.19 6.29 9.16
C PRO A 828 -45.00 6.64 10.65
N GLU A 829 -43.79 6.50 11.12
CA GLU A 829 -43.33 7.06 12.39
C GLU A 829 -43.23 8.58 12.26
N GLU A 830 -43.53 9.28 13.34
CA GLU A 830 -43.51 10.75 13.38
C GLU A 830 -42.57 11.25 14.48
N ILE A 831 -41.79 12.28 14.16
CA ILE A 831 -41.00 13.02 15.13
C ILE A 831 -41.83 14.22 15.58
N THR A 832 -42.28 14.20 16.82
CA THR A 832 -43.20 15.19 17.38
C THR A 832 -42.97 15.42 18.88
N ARG A 833 -43.36 16.58 19.36
CA ARG A 833 -43.41 16.90 20.78
C ARG A 833 -44.59 16.26 21.50
N ASP A 834 -45.64 15.90 20.75
CA ASP A 834 -46.86 15.33 21.27
C ASP A 834 -46.72 13.83 21.51
N ILE A 835 -46.22 13.48 22.68
CA ILE A 835 -45.89 12.11 23.11
C ILE A 835 -46.92 11.65 24.13
N PRO A 836 -47.61 10.50 23.94
CA PRO A 836 -48.60 10.01 24.91
C PRO A 836 -47.92 9.55 26.22
N GLY A 837 -48.48 9.92 27.33
CA GLY A 837 -48.06 9.46 28.66
C GLY A 837 -46.82 10.13 29.22
N VAL A 838 -46.35 11.22 28.60
CA VAL A 838 -45.20 11.98 29.08
C VAL A 838 -45.67 13.34 29.61
N GLY A 839 -45.19 13.69 30.80
CA GLY A 839 -45.48 14.98 31.46
C GLY A 839 -44.74 16.16 30.80
N ASP A 840 -45.28 17.36 30.97
CA ASP A 840 -44.70 18.58 30.38
C ASP A 840 -43.26 18.87 30.89
N ASP A 841 -42.94 18.46 32.11
CA ASP A 841 -41.59 18.62 32.66
C ASP A 841 -40.53 17.85 31.89
N ALA A 842 -40.86 16.68 31.36
CA ALA A 842 -39.95 15.90 30.50
C ALA A 842 -39.81 16.49 29.09
N LEU A 843 -40.76 17.30 28.66
CA LEU A 843 -40.78 17.91 27.34
C LEU A 843 -40.25 19.36 27.31
N LYS A 844 -39.88 19.93 28.45
CA LYS A 844 -39.52 21.35 28.57
C LYS A 844 -38.34 21.81 27.65
N ASP A 845 -37.41 20.94 27.39
CA ASP A 845 -36.23 21.24 26.56
C ASP A 845 -36.42 20.89 25.08
N LEU A 846 -37.57 20.31 24.71
CA LEU A 846 -37.90 20.00 23.33
C LEU A 846 -38.47 21.24 22.63
N ASP A 847 -38.09 21.47 21.40
CA ASP A 847 -38.65 22.51 20.55
C ASP A 847 -40.02 22.08 19.97
N GLU A 848 -40.63 22.92 19.17
CA GLU A 848 -41.92 22.64 18.55
C GLU A 848 -41.96 21.40 17.66
N ARG A 849 -40.80 21.02 17.11
CA ARG A 849 -40.62 19.85 16.27
C ARG A 849 -40.37 18.58 17.08
N GLY A 850 -40.18 18.66 18.39
CA GLY A 850 -39.89 17.54 19.25
C GLY A 850 -38.40 17.22 19.36
N ILE A 851 -37.52 18.11 18.94
CA ILE A 851 -36.07 17.97 18.97
C ILE A 851 -35.54 18.83 20.12
N ILE A 852 -34.53 18.27 20.85
CA ILE A 852 -33.94 18.99 21.97
C ILE A 852 -33.23 20.27 21.52
N ARG A 853 -33.36 21.34 22.31
CA ARG A 853 -32.66 22.60 22.03
C ARG A 853 -31.15 22.52 22.29
N ILE A 854 -30.38 23.26 21.52
CA ILE A 854 -28.93 23.39 21.69
C ILE A 854 -28.64 24.10 23.02
N GLY A 855 -27.72 23.58 23.82
CA GLY A 855 -27.35 24.10 25.12
C GLY A 855 -28.17 23.54 26.30
N ALA A 856 -29.11 22.63 26.05
CA ALA A 856 -29.85 21.95 27.09
C ALA A 856 -28.95 21.00 27.87
N GLU A 857 -29.07 21.00 29.19
CA GLU A 857 -28.42 20.02 30.06
C GLU A 857 -29.29 18.76 30.11
N VAL A 858 -28.71 17.62 29.77
CA VAL A 858 -29.41 16.33 29.76
C VAL A 858 -28.75 15.30 30.65
N ARG A 859 -29.58 14.40 31.20
CA ARG A 859 -29.15 13.28 32.06
C ARG A 859 -29.78 11.98 31.53
N ALA A 860 -29.36 10.85 32.11
CA ALA A 860 -29.91 9.55 31.73
C ALA A 860 -31.45 9.54 31.86
N GLY A 861 -32.11 9.09 30.80
CA GLY A 861 -33.55 9.01 30.69
C GLY A 861 -34.25 10.26 30.13
N ASP A 862 -33.54 11.38 29.92
CA ASP A 862 -34.12 12.56 29.27
C ASP A 862 -34.36 12.31 27.78
N ILE A 863 -35.42 12.88 27.25
CA ILE A 863 -35.81 12.73 25.85
C ILE A 863 -34.99 13.68 24.97
N LEU A 864 -34.30 13.14 23.98
CA LEU A 864 -33.54 13.91 23.00
C LEU A 864 -34.39 14.23 21.75
N VAL A 865 -35.11 13.23 21.24
CA VAL A 865 -35.97 13.35 20.07
C VAL A 865 -37.27 12.66 20.38
N GLY A 866 -38.34 13.40 20.40
CA GLY A 866 -39.71 12.87 20.58
C GLY A 866 -40.18 12.15 19.32
N LYS A 867 -40.38 10.85 19.42
CA LYS A 867 -40.86 10.01 18.30
C LYS A 867 -41.98 9.12 18.75
N VAL A 868 -42.98 8.97 17.91
CA VAL A 868 -44.15 8.09 18.13
C VAL A 868 -44.29 7.13 16.98
N THR A 869 -44.62 5.88 17.30
CA THR A 869 -44.81 4.80 16.33
C THR A 869 -46.27 4.31 16.37
N PRO A 870 -46.94 4.09 15.22
CA PRO A 870 -48.28 3.54 15.21
C PRO A 870 -48.36 2.16 15.87
N LYS A 871 -49.44 1.93 16.63
CA LYS A 871 -49.73 0.63 17.26
C LYS A 871 -50.73 -0.18 16.47
N GLY A 872 -50.50 -1.50 16.44
CA GLY A 872 -51.53 -2.45 16.03
C GLY A 872 -52.51 -2.79 17.17
N GLU A 873 -53.67 -3.32 16.85
CA GLU A 873 -54.69 -3.74 17.82
C GLU A 873 -54.16 -4.76 18.85
N THR A 874 -53.19 -5.59 18.47
CA THR A 874 -52.57 -6.61 19.32
C THR A 874 -51.60 -6.06 20.36
N GLU A 875 -51.06 -4.85 20.15
CA GLU A 875 -50.10 -4.18 21.02
C GLU A 875 -50.76 -3.27 22.08
N LEU A 876 -52.08 -3.12 22.04
CA LEU A 876 -52.82 -2.32 22.99
C LEU A 876 -52.86 -3.00 24.37
N THR A 877 -52.59 -2.24 25.43
CA THR A 877 -52.77 -2.72 26.80
C THR A 877 -54.25 -2.90 27.11
N ALA A 878 -54.59 -3.70 28.11
CA ALA A 878 -55.97 -3.90 28.51
C ALA A 878 -56.71 -2.58 28.86
N GLU A 879 -55.98 -1.62 29.47
CA GLU A 879 -56.49 -0.29 29.75
C GLU A 879 -56.75 0.54 28.52
N GLU A 880 -55.88 0.49 27.51
CA GLU A 880 -56.04 1.18 26.23
C GLU A 880 -57.20 0.59 25.43
N ARG A 881 -57.39 -0.74 25.44
CA ARG A 881 -58.54 -1.42 24.83
C ARG A 881 -59.87 -1.00 25.48
N LEU A 882 -59.87 -0.87 26.82
CA LEU A 882 -61.03 -0.43 27.57
C LEU A 882 -61.38 1.03 27.24
N LEU A 883 -60.37 1.93 27.20
CA LEU A 883 -60.54 3.33 26.84
C LEU A 883 -61.02 3.49 25.39
N ARG A 884 -60.54 2.65 24.47
CA ARG A 884 -61.02 2.62 23.08
C ARG A 884 -62.46 2.15 22.97
N ALA A 885 -62.85 1.17 23.76
CA ALA A 885 -64.25 0.68 23.84
C ALA A 885 -65.21 1.71 24.46
N ILE A 886 -64.78 2.49 25.46
CA ILE A 886 -65.61 3.47 26.16
C ILE A 886 -65.65 4.81 25.42
N PHE A 887 -64.54 5.33 24.96
CA PHE A 887 -64.41 6.66 24.35
C PHE A 887 -64.27 6.69 22.83
N GLY A 888 -64.43 5.55 22.17
CA GLY A 888 -64.29 5.41 20.73
C GLY A 888 -62.84 5.66 20.28
N GLU A 889 -62.62 6.21 19.07
CA GLU A 889 -61.27 6.40 18.47
C GLU A 889 -60.42 7.51 19.15
N LYS A 890 -60.77 8.03 20.29
CA LYS A 890 -60.04 9.08 20.99
C LYS A 890 -58.80 8.59 21.75
N ALA A 891 -58.60 7.30 21.94
CA ALA A 891 -57.36 6.75 22.43
C ALA A 891 -56.30 6.80 21.33
N ARG A 892 -55.17 7.39 21.61
CA ARG A 892 -54.09 7.49 20.62
C ARG A 892 -53.56 6.13 20.22
N GLU A 893 -53.50 5.89 18.92
CA GLU A 893 -53.04 4.66 18.32
C GLU A 893 -51.50 4.60 18.16
N VAL A 894 -50.79 5.43 18.92
CA VAL A 894 -49.30 5.55 18.84
C VAL A 894 -48.65 5.25 20.18
N ARG A 895 -47.47 4.66 20.11
CA ARG A 895 -46.63 4.39 21.27
C ARG A 895 -45.40 5.29 21.27
N ASP A 896 -44.86 5.58 22.46
CA ASP A 896 -43.64 6.33 22.62
C ASP A 896 -42.44 5.47 22.26
N THR A 897 -41.71 5.88 21.20
CA THR A 897 -40.40 5.31 20.78
C THR A 897 -39.33 6.36 20.74
N SER A 898 -39.47 7.41 21.57
CA SER A 898 -38.52 8.54 21.61
C SER A 898 -37.10 8.11 21.91
N LEU A 899 -36.16 8.81 21.32
CA LEU A 899 -34.73 8.66 21.63
C LEU A 899 -34.47 9.28 22.99
N LYS A 900 -33.94 8.47 23.91
CA LYS A 900 -33.58 8.90 25.28
C LYS A 900 -32.09 8.78 25.50
N VAL A 901 -31.56 9.60 26.41
CA VAL A 901 -30.16 9.51 26.85
C VAL A 901 -29.94 8.14 27.52
N PRO A 902 -28.96 7.35 27.06
CA PRO A 902 -28.64 6.06 27.66
C PRO A 902 -28.27 6.16 29.14
N HIS A 903 -28.44 5.05 29.87
CA HIS A 903 -28.14 4.98 31.29
C HIS A 903 -26.64 5.23 31.56
N GLY A 904 -26.35 6.11 32.51
CA GLY A 904 -24.99 6.46 32.88
C GLY A 904 -24.36 7.59 32.06
N GLU A 905 -25.07 8.14 31.10
CA GLU A 905 -24.60 9.24 30.25
C GLU A 905 -25.27 10.56 30.65
N TYR A 906 -24.53 11.65 30.54
CA TYR A 906 -25.01 13.02 30.82
C TYR A 906 -24.13 14.02 30.08
N GLY A 907 -24.64 15.21 29.87
CA GLY A 907 -23.91 16.27 29.20
C GLY A 907 -24.76 17.45 28.79
N ILE A 908 -24.22 18.27 27.90
CA ILE A 908 -24.86 19.44 27.31
C ILE A 908 -24.97 19.22 25.81
N VAL A 909 -26.14 19.48 25.25
CA VAL A 909 -26.35 19.37 23.80
C VAL A 909 -25.56 20.44 23.08
N VAL A 910 -24.63 19.99 22.24
CA VAL A 910 -23.73 20.85 21.46
C VAL A 910 -24.40 21.24 20.11
N ASP A 911 -25.03 20.29 19.45
CA ASP A 911 -25.67 20.49 18.17
C ASP A 911 -26.80 19.46 17.96
N ALA A 912 -27.73 19.81 17.08
CA ALA A 912 -28.78 18.93 16.61
C ALA A 912 -29.04 19.21 15.12
N LYS A 913 -28.96 18.16 14.30
CA LYS A 913 -29.14 18.28 12.84
C LYS A 913 -30.30 17.43 12.38
N VAL A 914 -31.08 17.98 11.46
CA VAL A 914 -32.29 17.34 10.93
C VAL A 914 -32.11 17.18 9.42
N PHE A 915 -32.30 15.96 8.95
CA PHE A 915 -32.32 15.63 7.52
C PHE A 915 -33.69 15.09 7.16
N THR A 916 -34.32 15.70 6.17
CA THR A 916 -35.66 15.29 5.72
C THR A 916 -35.63 14.97 4.24
N ARG A 917 -36.46 14.01 3.82
CA ARG A 917 -36.63 13.68 2.41
C ARG A 917 -37.32 14.82 1.65
N GLU A 918 -38.17 15.59 2.32
CA GLU A 918 -38.82 16.79 1.75
C GLU A 918 -37.81 17.89 1.36
N ASN A 919 -36.70 18.04 2.08
CA ASN A 919 -35.63 18.98 1.76
C ASN A 919 -34.66 18.46 0.70
N GLY A 920 -34.92 17.27 0.13
CA GLY A 920 -34.07 16.65 -0.89
C GLY A 920 -32.85 15.93 -0.36
N ASP A 921 -32.76 15.68 0.94
CA ASP A 921 -31.65 14.91 1.54
C ASP A 921 -31.74 13.44 1.16
N ASP A 922 -30.62 12.83 0.85
CA ASP A 922 -30.54 11.41 0.54
C ASP A 922 -30.60 10.58 1.83
N LEU A 923 -31.69 9.91 2.05
CA LEU A 923 -31.91 9.03 3.20
C LEU A 923 -32.01 7.58 2.74
N ASN A 924 -31.76 6.65 3.65
CA ASN A 924 -31.95 5.23 3.38
C ASN A 924 -33.39 4.92 2.95
N PRO A 925 -33.61 3.85 2.14
CA PRO A 925 -34.96 3.48 1.76
C PRO A 925 -35.87 3.28 2.97
N GLY A 926 -37.07 3.88 2.94
CA GLY A 926 -38.04 3.79 4.03
C GLY A 926 -37.86 4.79 5.18
N VAL A 927 -36.81 5.60 5.17
CA VAL A 927 -36.55 6.65 6.16
C VAL A 927 -37.06 7.99 5.64
N ASN A 928 -37.95 8.65 6.37
CA ASN A 928 -38.50 9.95 6.00
C ASN A 928 -37.77 11.12 6.66
N GLU A 929 -37.30 10.93 7.87
CA GLU A 929 -36.61 11.96 8.65
C GLU A 929 -35.55 11.33 9.53
N LEU A 930 -34.42 11.99 9.61
CA LEU A 930 -33.28 11.61 10.42
C LEU A 930 -32.83 12.78 11.28
N VAL A 931 -32.70 12.56 12.57
CA VAL A 931 -32.23 13.57 13.53
C VAL A 931 -30.99 13.06 14.24
N ARG A 932 -29.96 13.90 14.27
CA ARG A 932 -28.72 13.63 15.00
C ARG A 932 -28.52 14.66 16.09
N CYS A 933 -28.24 14.18 17.28
CA CYS A 933 -27.92 15.01 18.44
C CYS A 933 -26.47 14.73 18.87
N TYR A 934 -25.76 15.79 19.16
CA TYR A 934 -24.38 15.72 19.66
C TYR A 934 -24.33 16.24 21.11
N ILE A 935 -23.86 15.41 22.00
CA ILE A 935 -23.83 15.72 23.44
C ILE A 935 -22.41 15.65 23.96
#